data_ef961a8423cbff3bdad927fed2a58fad
#
_entry.id   ef961a8423cbff3bdad927fed2a58fad
#
_cell.length_a   1.000
_cell.length_b   1.000
_cell.length_c   1.000
_cell.angle_alpha   90.00
_cell.angle_beta   90.00
_cell.angle_gamma   90.00
#
_symmetry.space_group_name_H-M   'P 1'
#
loop_
_entity.id
_entity.type
_entity.pdbx_description
1 polymer ?
#
loop_
_entity_poly.entity_id
_entity_poly.type
_entity_poly.pdbx_seq_one_letter_code
_entity_poly.pdbx_strand_id
1 'polypeptide(L)'
;MLRTTRWVAAIIFLYSFPGYAEETFDTHFMIGGMKGEKVSEYHFDNKQPLPGNYELDFYVNNQWRGKQDITIPESPVKPCLPKVLLTKLGVKTGNLNTEDNCILLDKAVHGGQYQWDISEHRLNLTVPQAYINELERGYVPPESWDRGIDAFYTSYNLSQYRSYDSNNNSNTASYGRFNSGLNLFSWQLHSDASYSKPDDMKGTWQSNTLYLEHGWSQILSTVQIGENYTSSLIFDSLRFSGIRLFRDMQMLPDSMQSFTPLVQGVAQSNALITVSQNGYIIYQKEVPPGPFTIADLQLSGSGSDLDVSIKEADDSVRSFLVPYSSVPNMLQPGISNFDFIAGRSKIYGVKNQEDFLEANYIYGLNNLLTLYGGTILSDNYNAITLGNGWNTPLGAISFDATRSSSKLNNDITHEGTSYQVAYNKYLVQTATRFSVAAWRYASQDYRTFSDHLYENDKINHQSDYDDFYDIGRKNSLSANIMQPLSNNLGNVSLSALWRNYWGRSGNAKDYQFSYSNSWQRISYTFSASQSYDENDKEEERFNLFISIPFYWGDDIAKTRHQINLSNSTSFSKDGYSSNNTGITGIAGEHDQLNYGIYVNQQQQNNDTSLGTNLSWRTPIATIDGSYSHSKNAWQSGGSISSGLVVWPGGINITNQLSDTFAILDAPGLEGAHINGQKYNRTNSKGQVVYDLMIPHRENHLVLDTANSESETELQGNRQIIAPYRGAVSYVQFTTDQRKPWYIQALRPDGSPLTFGYDVLDLQENNIGVVGQGSRLFIRVDEIPTGIKVALNDEQNLFCTITFQHVIDENKTYICQ
;
A
#
# COMPACT_ATOMS: atom_id res chain seq x y z
N MET A 1 -6.81 23.96 -66.37
CA MET A 1 -7.94 23.42 -67.20
C MET A 1 -8.62 22.36 -66.34
N LEU A 2 -9.77 22.75 -65.76
CA LEU A 2 -11.13 22.19 -66.06
C LEU A 2 -11.30 20.76 -65.45
N ARG A 3 -12.26 20.40 -64.56
CA ARG A 3 -13.63 20.90 -64.31
C ARG A 3 -14.12 20.39 -62.97
N THR A 4 -14.78 21.23 -62.28
CA THR A 4 -15.63 20.99 -61.10
C THR A 4 -16.82 20.08 -61.45
N THR A 5 -17.13 19.13 -60.55
CA THR A 5 -18.48 18.56 -60.45
C THR A 5 -18.90 18.50 -59.00
N ARG A 6 -19.86 19.36 -58.64
CA ARG A 6 -20.60 19.38 -57.38
C ARG A 6 -21.57 18.20 -57.35
N TRP A 7 -21.50 17.38 -56.29
CA TRP A 7 -22.59 16.50 -55.88
C TRP A 7 -23.22 17.10 -54.60
N VAL A 8 -24.46 17.54 -54.76
CA VAL A 8 -25.38 17.92 -53.70
C VAL A 8 -25.96 16.64 -53.14
N ALA A 9 -25.53 16.23 -51.95
CA ALA A 9 -26.19 15.16 -51.20
C ALA A 9 -27.20 15.80 -50.26
N ALA A 10 -28.49 15.58 -50.52
CA ALA A 10 -29.59 15.94 -49.65
C ALA A 10 -29.51 15.08 -48.36
N ILE A 11 -29.22 15.71 -47.23
CA ILE A 11 -29.33 15.09 -45.94
C ILE A 11 -30.81 15.15 -45.51
N ILE A 12 -31.48 14.00 -45.60
CA ILE A 12 -32.78 13.75 -44.97
C ILE A 12 -32.50 13.59 -43.43
N PHE A 13 -32.84 14.60 -42.67
CA PHE A 13 -32.96 14.51 -41.22
C PHE A 13 -34.15 13.63 -40.86
N LEU A 14 -33.92 12.34 -40.62
CA LEU A 14 -34.86 11.51 -39.87
C LEU A 14 -34.81 11.99 -38.39
N TYR A 15 -35.76 12.77 -37.99
CA TYR A 15 -36.12 12.98 -36.60
C TYR A 15 -36.58 11.62 -36.03
N SER A 16 -35.68 10.88 -35.42
CA SER A 16 -36.05 9.83 -34.48
C SER A 16 -36.55 10.52 -33.21
N PHE A 17 -37.86 10.53 -33.02
CA PHE A 17 -38.43 10.76 -31.70
C PHE A 17 -37.85 9.69 -30.78
N PRO A 18 -37.24 10.09 -29.61
CA PRO A 18 -36.98 9.11 -28.58
C PRO A 18 -38.36 8.63 -28.10
N GLY A 19 -38.74 7.44 -28.50
CA GLY A 19 -39.82 6.73 -27.84
C GLY A 19 -39.35 6.50 -26.39
N TYR A 20 -39.93 7.19 -25.47
CA TYR A 20 -39.83 6.83 -24.07
C TYR A 20 -40.56 5.47 -23.99
N ALA A 21 -39.79 4.40 -23.94
CA ALA A 21 -40.29 3.14 -23.41
C ALA A 21 -40.57 3.43 -21.91
N GLU A 22 -41.81 3.46 -21.53
CA GLU A 22 -42.23 3.38 -20.14
C GLU A 22 -41.73 2.03 -19.64
N GLU A 23 -40.65 2.03 -18.86
CA GLU A 23 -40.18 0.85 -18.15
C GLU A 23 -41.18 0.59 -17.00
N THR A 24 -42.19 -0.22 -17.28
CA THR A 24 -43.07 -0.71 -16.20
C THR A 24 -42.34 -1.82 -15.45
N PHE A 25 -42.03 -1.58 -14.22
CA PHE A 25 -41.43 -2.59 -13.33
C PHE A 25 -42.56 -3.42 -12.73
N ASP A 26 -42.53 -4.75 -12.92
CA ASP A 26 -43.51 -5.66 -12.31
C ASP A 26 -43.10 -5.92 -10.85
N THR A 27 -43.91 -5.48 -9.91
CA THR A 27 -43.68 -5.61 -8.45
C THR A 27 -43.61 -7.06 -7.97
N HIS A 28 -43.99 -8.03 -8.80
CA HIS A 28 -43.87 -9.46 -8.53
C HIS A 28 -42.43 -9.99 -8.52
N PHE A 29 -41.47 -9.16 -8.92
CA PHE A 29 -40.02 -9.51 -8.88
C PHE A 29 -39.37 -9.32 -7.52
N MET A 30 -40.05 -8.81 -6.53
CA MET A 30 -39.44 -8.54 -5.23
C MET A 30 -39.30 -9.82 -4.41
N ILE A 31 -38.06 -10.18 -4.10
CA ILE A 31 -37.73 -11.28 -3.20
C ILE A 31 -37.64 -10.71 -1.77
N GLY A 32 -38.47 -11.22 -0.87
CA GLY A 32 -38.42 -10.90 0.54
C GLY A 32 -39.64 -10.16 1.07
N GLY A 33 -40.41 -10.79 1.90
CA GLY A 33 -41.35 -10.32 2.94
C GLY A 33 -42.38 -9.22 2.66
N MET A 34 -42.32 -8.54 1.51
CA MET A 34 -43.26 -7.50 1.13
C MET A 34 -44.19 -8.00 0.03
N LYS A 35 -45.45 -8.23 0.36
CA LYS A 35 -46.50 -8.48 -0.62
C LYS A 35 -46.64 -7.26 -1.53
N GLY A 36 -46.69 -7.47 -2.84
CA GLY A 36 -46.75 -6.43 -3.89
C GLY A 36 -47.86 -5.36 -3.69
N GLU A 37 -48.89 -5.63 -2.90
CA GLU A 37 -49.96 -4.67 -2.55
C GLU A 37 -49.47 -3.43 -1.74
N LYS A 38 -48.32 -3.48 -1.09
CA LYS A 38 -47.80 -2.37 -0.27
C LYS A 38 -46.79 -1.47 -1.02
N VAL A 39 -46.34 -1.86 -2.19
CA VAL A 39 -45.33 -1.13 -2.93
C VAL A 39 -45.99 -0.49 -4.15
N SER A 40 -46.21 0.80 -4.12
CA SER A 40 -46.77 1.51 -5.25
C SER A 40 -45.76 1.52 -6.39
N GLU A 41 -46.20 1.37 -7.66
CA GLU A 41 -45.38 1.55 -8.88
C GLU A 41 -44.56 2.83 -8.84
N TYR A 42 -45.06 3.86 -8.14
CA TYR A 42 -44.38 5.13 -7.92
C TYR A 42 -43.00 5.00 -7.25
N HIS A 43 -42.76 3.97 -6.43
CA HIS A 43 -41.46 3.77 -5.75
C HIS A 43 -40.40 3.25 -6.69
N PHE A 44 -40.76 2.46 -7.68
CA PHE A 44 -39.81 1.90 -8.66
C PHE A 44 -39.49 2.90 -9.76
N ASP A 45 -40.49 3.60 -10.25
CA ASP A 45 -40.32 4.65 -11.26
C ASP A 45 -39.42 5.79 -10.77
N ASN A 46 -39.45 6.08 -9.47
CA ASN A 46 -38.64 7.14 -8.86
C ASN A 46 -37.36 6.63 -8.18
N LYS A 47 -37.02 5.35 -8.30
CA LYS A 47 -35.84 4.74 -7.65
C LYS A 47 -35.76 5.07 -6.15
N GLN A 48 -36.91 5.12 -5.48
CA GLN A 48 -37.00 5.41 -4.06
C GLN A 48 -36.91 4.14 -3.22
N PRO A 49 -36.25 4.19 -2.04
CA PRO A 49 -36.19 3.05 -1.15
C PRO A 49 -37.57 2.79 -0.48
N LEU A 50 -37.76 1.58 -0.05
CA LEU A 50 -38.91 1.21 0.75
C LEU A 50 -38.79 1.74 2.19
N PRO A 51 -39.91 1.96 2.92
CA PRO A 51 -39.82 2.29 4.33
C PRO A 51 -39.12 1.17 5.12
N GLY A 52 -38.23 1.54 6.05
CA GLY A 52 -37.48 0.57 6.84
C GLY A 52 -36.20 1.17 7.42
N ASN A 53 -35.40 0.33 8.08
CA ASN A 53 -34.11 0.67 8.61
C ASN A 53 -33.02 0.17 7.66
N TYR A 54 -32.08 1.04 7.34
CA TYR A 54 -30.99 0.76 6.41
C TYR A 54 -29.66 1.18 7.02
N GLU A 55 -28.67 0.38 6.86
CA GLU A 55 -27.27 0.76 7.05
C GLU A 55 -26.68 1.18 5.69
N LEU A 56 -26.31 2.46 5.54
CA LEU A 56 -25.92 3.04 4.26
C LEU A 56 -24.58 3.74 4.32
N ASP A 57 -23.87 3.70 3.20
CA ASP A 57 -22.71 4.56 2.92
C ASP A 57 -23.18 5.96 2.54
N PHE A 58 -22.83 6.95 3.35
CA PHE A 58 -23.19 8.35 3.10
C PHE A 58 -22.08 9.05 2.31
N TYR A 59 -22.49 9.68 1.23
CA TYR A 59 -21.65 10.58 0.43
C TYR A 59 -22.21 11.99 0.47
N VAL A 60 -21.35 12.97 0.68
CA VAL A 60 -21.70 14.40 0.56
C VAL A 60 -20.83 14.99 -0.53
N ASN A 61 -21.47 15.49 -1.61
CA ASN A 61 -20.79 16.02 -2.78
C ASN A 61 -19.74 15.04 -3.35
N ASN A 62 -20.09 13.74 -3.45
CA ASN A 62 -19.24 12.63 -3.90
C ASN A 62 -18.06 12.27 -2.97
N GLN A 63 -18.00 12.83 -1.75
CA GLN A 63 -17.03 12.42 -0.73
C GLN A 63 -17.71 11.52 0.29
N TRP A 64 -17.13 10.35 0.51
CA TRP A 64 -17.60 9.42 1.54
C TRP A 64 -17.45 10.01 2.94
N ARG A 65 -18.47 9.86 3.78
CA ARG A 65 -18.57 10.42 5.13
C ARG A 65 -18.79 9.35 6.20
N GLY A 66 -18.68 8.09 5.83
CA GLY A 66 -18.85 6.97 6.72
C GLY A 66 -20.18 6.25 6.55
N LYS A 67 -20.31 5.11 7.22
CA LYS A 67 -21.49 4.26 7.24
C LYS A 67 -22.36 4.63 8.43
N GLN A 68 -23.65 4.76 8.22
CA GLN A 68 -24.62 5.16 9.24
C GLN A 68 -25.95 4.46 9.06
N ASP A 69 -26.63 4.18 10.19
CA ASP A 69 -27.99 3.69 10.22
C ASP A 69 -28.98 4.83 9.97
N ILE A 70 -29.96 4.58 9.14
CA ILE A 70 -31.03 5.52 8.83
C ILE A 70 -32.37 4.82 8.77
N THR A 71 -33.39 5.50 9.29
CA THR A 71 -34.79 5.05 9.19
C THR A 71 -35.52 5.84 8.11
N ILE A 72 -36.17 5.15 7.20
CA ILE A 72 -37.03 5.73 6.17
C ILE A 72 -38.47 5.54 6.63
N PRO A 73 -39.19 6.63 6.88
CA PRO A 73 -40.59 6.56 7.33
C PRO A 73 -41.54 6.19 6.17
N GLU A 74 -42.73 5.68 6.52
CA GLU A 74 -43.78 5.36 5.52
C GLU A 74 -44.29 6.62 4.80
N SER A 75 -44.28 7.78 5.49
CA SER A 75 -44.72 9.04 4.90
C SER A 75 -44.12 10.23 5.64
N PRO A 76 -43.41 11.16 4.94
CA PRO A 76 -42.99 11.05 3.53
C PRO A 76 -41.86 10.02 3.40
N VAL A 77 -41.82 9.28 2.28
CA VAL A 77 -40.75 8.35 1.95
C VAL A 77 -39.49 9.16 1.56
N LYS A 78 -38.84 9.71 2.55
CA LYS A 78 -37.63 10.52 2.41
C LYS A 78 -36.67 10.21 3.56
N PRO A 79 -35.36 10.30 3.34
CA PRO A 79 -34.39 10.05 4.40
C PRO A 79 -34.59 11.03 5.56
N CYS A 80 -34.81 10.50 6.76
CA CYS A 80 -34.81 11.23 8.02
C CYS A 80 -33.38 11.41 8.50
N LEU A 81 -32.87 12.64 8.45
CA LEU A 81 -31.49 12.97 8.83
C LEU A 81 -31.50 13.75 10.16
N PRO A 82 -31.16 13.12 11.29
CA PRO A 82 -31.03 13.85 12.55
C PRO A 82 -29.96 14.94 12.45
N LYS A 83 -30.15 16.05 13.18
CA LYS A 83 -29.18 17.17 13.18
C LYS A 83 -27.76 16.70 13.53
N VAL A 84 -27.64 15.76 14.49
CA VAL A 84 -26.36 15.19 14.88
C VAL A 84 -25.70 14.49 13.69
N LEU A 85 -26.46 13.75 12.91
CA LEU A 85 -25.97 13.07 11.72
C LEU A 85 -25.55 14.09 10.65
N LEU A 86 -26.36 15.10 10.35
CA LEU A 86 -26.01 16.16 9.39
C LEU A 86 -24.71 16.87 9.79
N THR A 87 -24.55 17.19 11.09
CA THR A 87 -23.30 17.80 11.57
C THR A 87 -22.09 16.86 11.41
N LYS A 88 -22.26 15.57 11.73
CA LYS A 88 -21.25 14.52 11.55
C LYS A 88 -20.86 14.37 10.07
N LEU A 89 -21.80 14.51 9.16
CA LEU A 89 -21.58 14.50 7.72
C LEU A 89 -20.93 15.79 7.19
N GLY A 90 -20.64 16.77 8.06
CA GLY A 90 -20.02 18.05 7.69
C GLY A 90 -20.97 19.09 7.15
N VAL A 91 -22.29 18.92 7.31
CA VAL A 91 -23.28 19.88 6.89
C VAL A 91 -23.49 20.94 7.98
N LYS A 92 -23.37 22.23 7.61
CA LYS A 92 -23.66 23.37 8.51
C LYS A 92 -25.16 23.48 8.73
N THR A 93 -25.62 23.07 9.89
CA THR A 93 -27.05 23.05 10.21
C THR A 93 -27.61 24.34 10.79
N GLY A 94 -26.78 25.37 10.98
CA GLY A 94 -27.20 26.71 11.42
C GLY A 94 -28.15 26.72 12.63
N ASN A 95 -29.27 27.41 12.51
CA ASN A 95 -30.28 27.57 13.58
C ASN A 95 -31.34 26.48 13.66
N LEU A 96 -31.06 25.27 13.13
CA LEU A 96 -31.99 24.14 13.27
C LEU A 96 -32.10 23.70 14.73
N ASN A 97 -33.32 23.44 15.20
CA ASN A 97 -33.57 22.94 16.57
C ASN A 97 -32.87 21.60 16.79
N THR A 98 -32.25 21.43 17.95
CA THR A 98 -31.51 20.24 18.32
C THR A 98 -32.40 19.00 18.59
N GLU A 99 -33.69 19.21 18.78
CA GLU A 99 -34.66 18.17 19.17
C GLU A 99 -35.31 17.45 17.97
N ASP A 100 -35.11 17.93 16.75
CA ASP A 100 -35.68 17.30 15.56
C ASP A 100 -34.89 16.04 15.18
N ASN A 101 -35.46 14.88 15.51
CA ASN A 101 -34.91 13.59 15.17
C ASN A 101 -35.06 13.22 13.68
N CYS A 102 -35.82 13.98 12.91
CA CYS A 102 -36.08 13.78 11.49
C CYS A 102 -36.07 15.11 10.75
N ILE A 103 -34.98 15.43 10.09
CA ILE A 103 -34.85 16.66 9.27
C ILE A 103 -34.75 16.26 7.82
N LEU A 104 -35.59 16.79 6.97
CA LEU A 104 -35.47 16.65 5.53
C LEU A 104 -34.35 17.56 5.02
N LEU A 105 -33.49 17.07 4.14
CA LEU A 105 -32.32 17.81 3.67
C LEU A 105 -32.68 19.13 2.99
N ASP A 106 -33.77 19.16 2.20
CA ASP A 106 -34.30 20.34 1.54
C ASP A 106 -34.76 21.44 2.51
N LYS A 107 -35.15 21.04 3.73
CA LYS A 107 -35.53 22.00 4.81
C LYS A 107 -34.32 22.44 5.62
N ALA A 108 -33.33 21.54 5.78
CA ALA A 108 -32.10 21.86 6.48
C ALA A 108 -31.19 22.80 5.68
N VAL A 109 -31.16 22.60 4.37
CA VAL A 109 -30.22 23.24 3.44
C VAL A 109 -30.97 23.67 2.18
N HIS A 110 -31.05 24.97 1.96
CA HIS A 110 -31.67 25.49 0.74
C HIS A 110 -30.90 25.02 -0.51
N GLY A 111 -31.58 24.26 -1.39
CA GLY A 111 -30.95 23.65 -2.56
C GLY A 111 -30.27 22.29 -2.29
N GLY A 112 -30.44 21.73 -1.08
CA GLY A 112 -29.97 20.38 -0.78
C GLY A 112 -30.81 19.33 -1.53
N GLN A 113 -30.15 18.33 -2.08
CA GLN A 113 -30.73 17.19 -2.79
C GLN A 113 -30.13 15.90 -2.29
N TYR A 114 -30.87 14.80 -2.44
CA TYR A 114 -30.37 13.47 -2.16
C TYR A 114 -30.66 12.53 -3.33
N GLN A 115 -29.81 11.53 -3.51
CA GLN A 115 -29.95 10.49 -4.49
C GLN A 115 -29.64 9.13 -3.86
N TRP A 116 -30.54 8.18 -4.02
CA TRP A 116 -30.34 6.81 -3.60
C TRP A 116 -29.62 5.99 -4.66
N ASP A 117 -28.73 5.15 -4.21
CA ASP A 117 -28.25 4.00 -4.96
C ASP A 117 -28.48 2.75 -4.12
N ILE A 118 -29.61 2.10 -4.38
CA ILE A 118 -30.06 0.92 -3.61
C ILE A 118 -29.11 -0.25 -3.85
N SER A 119 -28.60 -0.41 -5.07
CA SER A 119 -27.70 -1.50 -5.46
C SER A 119 -26.34 -1.43 -4.75
N GLU A 120 -25.89 -0.21 -4.43
CA GLU A 120 -24.63 0.06 -3.73
C GLU A 120 -24.84 0.33 -2.23
N HIS A 121 -26.07 0.22 -1.70
CA HIS A 121 -26.41 0.60 -0.31
C HIS A 121 -25.89 2.01 0.03
N ARG A 122 -26.11 2.97 -0.85
CA ARG A 122 -25.48 4.28 -0.83
C ARG A 122 -26.50 5.41 -0.88
N LEU A 123 -26.28 6.44 -0.04
CA LEU A 123 -27.04 7.70 -0.08
C LEU A 123 -26.10 8.87 -0.42
N ASN A 124 -26.33 9.47 -1.59
CA ASN A 124 -25.61 10.66 -2.01
C ASN A 124 -26.39 11.93 -1.62
N LEU A 125 -25.77 12.82 -0.87
CA LEU A 125 -26.29 14.12 -0.51
C LEU A 125 -25.56 15.19 -1.35
N THR A 126 -26.29 15.98 -2.11
CA THR A 126 -25.75 17.16 -2.79
C THR A 126 -26.09 18.38 -1.93
N VAL A 127 -25.05 19.04 -1.41
CA VAL A 127 -25.15 20.17 -0.50
C VAL A 127 -24.40 21.36 -1.09
N PRO A 128 -25.03 22.54 -1.27
CA PRO A 128 -24.31 23.73 -1.75
C PRO A 128 -23.14 24.09 -0.82
N GLN A 129 -22.03 24.53 -1.39
CA GLN A 129 -20.77 24.83 -0.68
C GLN A 129 -20.93 25.77 0.53
N ALA A 130 -21.86 26.71 0.47
CA ALA A 130 -22.13 27.62 1.58
C ALA A 130 -22.57 26.89 2.89
N TYR A 131 -23.18 25.73 2.73
CA TYR A 131 -23.72 24.91 3.82
C TYR A 131 -22.88 23.69 4.18
N ILE A 132 -21.68 23.57 3.62
CA ILE A 132 -20.78 22.46 3.90
C ILE A 132 -19.48 22.94 4.56
N ASN A 133 -18.95 22.18 5.48
CA ASN A 133 -17.57 22.31 5.87
C ASN A 133 -16.73 21.62 4.80
N GLU A 134 -16.00 22.39 4.01
CA GLU A 134 -15.10 21.81 3.01
C GLU A 134 -14.09 20.94 3.73
N LEU A 135 -14.13 19.65 3.42
CA LEU A 135 -13.05 18.74 3.75
C LEU A 135 -12.20 18.54 2.50
N GLU A 136 -10.92 18.48 2.71
CA GLU A 136 -9.98 18.28 1.63
C GLU A 136 -10.17 16.88 1.00
N ARG A 137 -9.82 16.78 -0.28
CA ARG A 137 -9.98 15.53 -1.04
C ARG A 137 -9.23 14.38 -0.37
N GLY A 138 -9.90 13.24 -0.22
CA GLY A 138 -9.34 12.04 0.41
C GLY A 138 -9.30 12.06 1.93
N TYR A 139 -9.79 13.12 2.56
CA TYR A 139 -9.88 13.19 4.02
C TYR A 139 -11.11 12.46 4.54
N VAL A 140 -10.88 11.56 5.48
CA VAL A 140 -11.94 10.88 6.23
C VAL A 140 -11.96 11.47 7.65
N PRO A 141 -13.13 11.88 8.18
CA PRO A 141 -13.21 12.40 9.55
C PRO A 141 -12.74 11.35 10.58
N PRO A 142 -12.00 11.78 11.62
CA PRO A 142 -11.45 10.87 12.63
C PRO A 142 -12.48 10.01 13.36
N GLU A 143 -13.72 10.47 13.43
CA GLU A 143 -14.84 9.75 14.05
C GLU A 143 -15.24 8.49 13.23
N SER A 144 -14.90 8.47 11.95
CA SER A 144 -15.18 7.36 11.04
C SER A 144 -14.01 6.37 10.93
N TRP A 145 -12.90 6.60 11.65
CA TRP A 145 -11.76 5.69 11.60
C TRP A 145 -12.00 4.46 12.46
N ASP A 146 -11.78 3.30 11.84
CA ASP A 146 -11.85 2.00 12.51
C ASP A 146 -10.59 1.73 13.33
N ARG A 147 -10.75 1.45 14.62
CA ARG A 147 -9.63 1.10 15.52
C ARG A 147 -9.23 -0.37 15.40
N GLY A 148 -10.00 -1.15 14.67
CA GLY A 148 -9.77 -2.58 14.50
C GLY A 148 -10.16 -3.42 15.71
N ILE A 149 -9.83 -4.69 15.61
CA ILE A 149 -10.09 -5.72 16.62
C ILE A 149 -8.80 -6.11 17.34
N ASP A 150 -8.96 -6.77 18.50
CA ASP A 150 -7.85 -7.39 19.22
C ASP A 150 -7.30 -8.56 18.39
N ALA A 151 -6.00 -8.53 18.08
CA ALA A 151 -5.35 -9.56 17.28
C ALA A 151 -3.85 -9.59 17.51
N PHE A 152 -3.27 -10.78 17.42
CA PHE A 152 -1.83 -10.99 17.26
C PHE A 152 -1.53 -11.28 15.78
N TYR A 153 -0.47 -10.68 15.26
CA TYR A 153 -0.02 -10.97 13.91
C TYR A 153 1.51 -11.00 13.82
N THR A 154 2.01 -11.74 12.85
CA THR A 154 3.43 -11.75 12.51
C THR A 154 3.62 -12.02 11.03
N SER A 155 4.43 -11.21 10.37
CA SER A 155 4.99 -11.53 9.07
C SER A 155 6.43 -12.00 9.25
N TYR A 156 6.84 -12.97 8.45
CA TYR A 156 8.20 -13.46 8.48
C TYR A 156 8.74 -13.67 7.07
N ASN A 157 10.03 -13.43 6.92
CA ASN A 157 10.81 -13.79 5.76
C ASN A 157 12.03 -14.59 6.26
N LEU A 158 12.14 -15.84 5.81
CA LEU A 158 13.24 -16.71 6.14
C LEU A 158 13.99 -17.02 4.85
N SER A 159 15.30 -16.80 4.83
CA SER A 159 16.14 -17.08 3.68
C SER A 159 17.41 -17.81 4.07
N GLN A 160 17.84 -18.66 3.18
CA GLN A 160 19.12 -19.36 3.28
C GLN A 160 19.84 -19.25 1.94
N TYR A 161 21.08 -18.86 1.98
CA TYR A 161 21.98 -18.76 0.85
C TYR A 161 23.18 -19.66 1.09
N ARG A 162 23.62 -20.38 0.05
CA ARG A 162 24.81 -21.20 0.08
C ARG A 162 25.61 -21.00 -1.21
N SER A 163 26.90 -20.72 -1.07
CA SER A 163 27.83 -20.64 -2.17
C SER A 163 29.00 -21.59 -1.95
N TYR A 164 29.63 -21.95 -3.06
CA TYR A 164 30.80 -22.82 -3.11
C TYR A 164 31.79 -22.23 -4.10
N ASP A 165 33.01 -21.93 -3.63
CA ASP A 165 34.02 -21.31 -4.46
C ASP A 165 34.97 -22.33 -5.13
N SER A 166 35.83 -21.84 -6.02
CA SER A 166 36.86 -22.62 -6.70
C SER A 166 37.89 -23.30 -5.79
N ASN A 167 37.98 -22.87 -4.53
CA ASN A 167 38.92 -23.40 -3.53
C ASN A 167 38.27 -24.43 -2.60
N ASN A 168 37.06 -24.88 -2.93
CA ASN A 168 36.24 -25.77 -2.11
C ASN A 168 35.78 -25.17 -0.77
N ASN A 169 35.77 -23.86 -0.64
CA ASN A 169 35.18 -23.22 0.53
C ASN A 169 33.67 -23.12 0.35
N SER A 170 32.93 -23.56 1.32
CA SER A 170 31.47 -23.37 1.36
C SER A 170 31.14 -22.20 2.28
N ASN A 171 30.32 -21.29 1.83
CA ASN A 171 29.77 -20.22 2.66
C ASN A 171 28.26 -20.40 2.74
N THR A 172 27.72 -20.46 3.95
CA THR A 172 26.28 -20.59 4.19
C THR A 172 25.82 -19.44 5.06
N ALA A 173 24.90 -18.62 4.56
CA ALA A 173 24.28 -17.54 5.29
C ALA A 173 22.79 -17.83 5.48
N SER A 174 22.29 -17.63 6.71
CA SER A 174 20.86 -17.72 7.01
C SER A 174 20.39 -16.40 7.58
N TYR A 175 19.26 -15.92 7.12
CA TYR A 175 18.63 -14.70 7.57
C TYR A 175 17.15 -14.92 7.82
N GLY A 176 16.65 -14.35 8.90
CA GLY A 176 15.23 -14.34 9.23
C GLY A 176 14.83 -12.94 9.71
N ARG A 177 13.74 -12.42 9.20
CA ARG A 177 13.11 -11.19 9.71
C ARG A 177 11.70 -11.48 10.15
N PHE A 178 11.33 -10.93 11.28
CA PHE A 178 10.03 -11.09 11.91
C PHE A 178 9.48 -9.70 12.22
N ASN A 179 8.35 -9.36 11.64
CA ASN A 179 7.60 -8.16 11.96
C ASN A 179 6.30 -8.58 12.62
N SER A 180 6.18 -8.33 13.93
CA SER A 180 5.09 -8.84 14.75
C SER A 180 4.35 -7.68 15.41
N GLY A 181 3.04 -7.84 15.59
CA GLY A 181 2.19 -6.89 16.27
C GLY A 181 1.16 -7.56 17.16
N LEU A 182 0.78 -6.86 18.21
CA LEU A 182 -0.30 -7.26 19.12
C LEU A 182 -1.19 -6.05 19.38
N ASN A 183 -2.42 -6.11 18.92
CA ASN A 183 -3.42 -5.08 19.15
C ASN A 183 -4.32 -5.49 20.30
N LEU A 184 -4.39 -4.65 21.33
CA LEU A 184 -5.23 -4.86 22.52
C LEU A 184 -5.78 -3.52 23.01
N PHE A 185 -7.10 -3.41 23.18
CA PHE A 185 -7.75 -2.22 23.75
C PHE A 185 -7.33 -0.90 23.09
N SER A 186 -7.19 -0.87 21.76
CA SER A 186 -6.72 0.28 20.96
C SER A 186 -5.23 0.66 21.14
N TRP A 187 -4.45 -0.09 21.88
CA TRP A 187 -3.00 -0.03 21.91
C TRP A 187 -2.40 -1.08 20.96
N GLN A 188 -1.29 -0.73 20.38
CA GLN A 188 -0.60 -1.57 19.39
C GLN A 188 0.84 -1.77 19.82
N LEU A 189 1.22 -3.00 20.11
CA LEU A 189 2.62 -3.39 20.31
C LEU A 189 3.23 -3.79 18.97
N HIS A 190 4.33 -3.18 18.60
CA HIS A 190 5.10 -3.47 17.39
C HIS A 190 6.46 -4.01 17.74
N SER A 191 6.89 -5.05 17.04
CA SER A 191 8.22 -5.64 17.17
C SER A 191 8.78 -5.96 15.79
N ASP A 192 9.94 -5.41 15.45
CA ASP A 192 10.75 -5.80 14.30
C ASP A 192 12.03 -6.42 14.81
N ALA A 193 12.25 -7.67 14.49
CA ALA A 193 13.43 -8.41 14.88
C ALA A 193 14.02 -9.18 13.70
N SER A 194 15.34 -9.31 13.67
CA SER A 194 16.04 -10.08 12.67
C SER A 194 16.98 -11.10 13.32
N TYR A 195 17.17 -12.20 12.62
CA TYR A 195 18.15 -13.21 12.92
C TYR A 195 19.11 -13.32 11.74
N SER A 196 20.40 -13.24 12.02
CA SER A 196 21.45 -13.39 10.99
C SER A 196 22.49 -14.40 11.48
N LYS A 197 22.79 -15.36 10.62
CA LYS A 197 23.86 -16.34 10.85
C LYS A 197 24.71 -16.40 9.57
N PRO A 198 25.80 -15.63 9.49
CA PRO A 198 26.78 -15.76 8.43
C PRO A 198 27.68 -16.95 8.70
N ASP A 199 27.81 -17.86 7.71
CA ASP A 199 28.66 -19.04 7.68
C ASP A 199 28.84 -19.78 9.03
N ASP A 200 30.07 -20.01 9.44
CA ASP A 200 30.43 -20.70 10.70
C ASP A 200 30.31 -19.81 11.95
N MET A 201 29.86 -18.59 11.80
CA MET A 201 29.65 -17.68 12.94
C MET A 201 28.41 -18.08 13.74
N LYS A 202 28.39 -17.67 15.01
CA LYS A 202 27.19 -17.81 15.84
C LYS A 202 26.09 -16.94 15.30
N GLY A 203 24.90 -17.49 15.20
CA GLY A 203 23.72 -16.72 14.86
C GLY A 203 23.42 -15.65 15.90
N THR A 204 23.07 -14.47 15.43
CA THR A 204 22.76 -13.31 16.26
C THR A 204 21.30 -12.88 16.03
N TRP A 205 20.61 -12.64 17.14
CA TRP A 205 19.30 -11.98 17.12
C TRP A 205 19.51 -10.49 17.36
N GLN A 206 18.80 -9.70 16.57
CA GLN A 206 18.78 -8.25 16.69
C GLN A 206 17.34 -7.78 16.78
N SER A 207 17.00 -7.06 17.85
CA SER A 207 15.75 -6.29 17.92
C SER A 207 16.01 -4.96 17.23
N ASN A 208 15.30 -4.67 16.15
CA ASN A 208 15.40 -3.39 15.45
C ASN A 208 14.51 -2.35 16.14
N THR A 209 13.26 -2.72 16.38
CA THR A 209 12.30 -1.90 17.13
C THR A 209 11.44 -2.76 18.04
N LEU A 210 11.01 -2.22 19.17
CA LEU A 210 10.02 -2.81 20.07
C LEU A 210 9.33 -1.68 20.84
N TYR A 211 8.14 -1.33 20.44
CA TYR A 211 7.41 -0.21 21.04
C TYR A 211 5.90 -0.44 21.09
N LEU A 212 5.29 0.18 22.08
CA LEU A 212 3.85 0.31 22.24
C LEU A 212 3.40 1.64 21.63
N GLU A 213 2.33 1.62 20.86
CA GLU A 213 1.81 2.80 20.14
C GLU A 213 0.33 3.03 20.43
N HIS A 214 -0.05 4.32 20.49
CA HIS A 214 -1.44 4.74 20.55
C HIS A 214 -1.65 6.06 19.79
N GLY A 215 -2.62 6.09 18.90
CA GLY A 215 -3.01 7.28 18.13
C GLY A 215 -4.12 8.10 18.79
N TRP A 216 -3.90 9.40 18.95
CA TRP A 216 -4.88 10.37 19.44
C TRP A 216 -5.42 11.24 18.31
N SER A 217 -6.58 10.88 17.79
CA SER A 217 -7.22 11.60 16.68
C SER A 217 -7.57 13.07 16.99
N GLN A 218 -7.86 13.38 18.25
CA GLN A 218 -8.25 14.75 18.65
C GLN A 218 -7.13 15.76 18.45
N ILE A 219 -5.88 15.33 18.60
CA ILE A 219 -4.69 16.18 18.42
C ILE A 219 -3.86 15.73 17.20
N LEU A 220 -4.38 14.79 16.40
CA LEU A 220 -3.74 14.22 15.21
C LEU A 220 -2.29 13.79 15.49
N SER A 221 -2.07 13.08 16.57
CA SER A 221 -0.74 12.74 17.09
C SER A 221 -0.70 11.31 17.59
N THR A 222 0.51 10.77 17.67
CA THR A 222 0.76 9.41 18.11
C THR A 222 1.80 9.43 19.22
N VAL A 223 1.57 8.64 20.28
CA VAL A 223 2.55 8.36 21.32
C VAL A 223 3.15 6.97 21.09
N GLN A 224 4.47 6.87 21.27
CA GLN A 224 5.21 5.61 21.23
C GLN A 224 6.03 5.48 22.51
N ILE A 225 6.07 4.27 23.08
CA ILE A 225 6.82 3.95 24.31
C ILE A 225 7.61 2.67 24.05
N GLY A 226 8.93 2.73 24.16
CA GLY A 226 9.80 1.59 23.93
C GLY A 226 11.04 1.92 23.11
N GLU A 227 11.51 0.94 22.32
CA GLU A 227 12.68 1.08 21.45
C GLU A 227 12.26 1.40 20.03
N ASN A 228 12.64 2.57 19.55
CA ASN A 228 12.35 3.05 18.20
C ASN A 228 13.45 4.00 17.71
N TYR A 229 13.23 4.63 16.58
CA TYR A 229 14.13 5.65 16.00
C TYR A 229 13.54 7.04 16.15
N THR A 230 14.42 8.03 16.40
CA THR A 230 14.04 9.44 16.33
C THR A 230 13.68 9.80 14.88
N SER A 231 12.89 10.85 14.70
CA SER A 231 12.67 11.37 13.34
C SER A 231 13.91 12.13 12.87
N SER A 232 14.08 12.21 11.56
CA SER A 232 15.10 13.09 10.97
C SER A 232 14.48 14.36 10.42
N LEU A 233 13.50 14.89 11.10
CA LEU A 233 12.86 16.15 10.69
C LEU A 233 13.90 17.29 10.64
N ILE A 234 14.79 17.33 11.63
CA ILE A 234 15.78 18.40 11.81
C ILE A 234 17.18 17.82 12.10
N PHE A 235 17.28 16.86 13.00
CA PHE A 235 18.54 16.18 13.35
C PHE A 235 18.64 14.82 12.66
N ASP A 236 19.85 14.27 12.59
CA ASP A 236 20.05 12.91 12.08
C ASP A 236 19.36 11.89 13.00
N SER A 237 18.71 10.89 12.42
CA SER A 237 17.98 9.87 13.18
C SER A 237 18.91 8.96 13.96
N LEU A 238 18.53 8.63 15.17
CA LEU A 238 19.22 7.64 16.01
C LEU A 238 18.21 6.69 16.68
N ARG A 239 18.65 5.49 17.01
CA ARG A 239 17.85 4.54 17.78
C ARG A 239 17.86 4.93 19.26
N PHE A 240 16.72 4.82 19.92
CA PHE A 240 16.56 5.15 21.34
C PHE A 240 15.59 4.20 22.04
N SER A 241 15.62 4.21 23.36
CA SER A 241 14.62 3.61 24.22
C SER A 241 14.01 4.68 25.10
N GLY A 242 12.69 4.89 25.02
CA GLY A 242 12.05 5.98 25.75
C GLY A 242 10.62 6.22 25.33
N ILE A 243 10.20 7.48 25.41
CA ILE A 243 8.87 7.96 25.03
C ILE A 243 9.02 8.96 23.90
N ARG A 244 8.14 8.86 22.91
CA ARG A 244 8.03 9.78 21.77
C ARG A 244 6.60 10.21 21.58
N LEU A 245 6.36 11.51 21.42
CA LEU A 245 5.09 12.11 21.04
C LEU A 245 5.31 12.90 19.76
N PHE A 246 4.62 12.55 18.69
CA PHE A 246 4.77 13.22 17.40
C PHE A 246 3.46 13.46 16.69
N ARG A 247 3.45 14.47 15.83
CA ARG A 247 2.34 14.73 14.91
C ARG A 247 2.31 13.64 13.85
N ASP A 248 1.21 12.90 13.77
CA ASP A 248 1.04 11.90 12.72
C ASP A 248 0.51 12.57 11.45
N MET A 249 1.42 12.83 10.52
CA MET A 249 1.08 13.48 9.26
C MET A 249 0.13 12.64 8.39
N GLN A 250 0.07 11.32 8.59
CA GLN A 250 -0.88 10.45 7.86
C GLN A 250 -2.32 10.68 8.28
N MET A 251 -2.54 11.24 9.48
CA MET A 251 -3.87 11.66 9.95
C MET A 251 -4.36 12.95 9.26
N LEU A 252 -3.49 13.64 8.52
CA LEU A 252 -3.84 14.81 7.73
C LEU A 252 -4.23 14.41 6.29
N PRO A 253 -4.98 15.26 5.57
CA PRO A 253 -5.25 15.08 4.14
C PRO A 253 -3.98 14.92 3.30
N ASP A 254 -4.10 14.25 2.15
CA ASP A 254 -2.94 13.99 1.27
C ASP A 254 -2.23 15.24 0.77
N SER A 255 -2.98 16.32 0.57
CA SER A 255 -2.44 17.63 0.20
C SER A 255 -1.43 18.20 1.20
N MET A 256 -1.46 17.72 2.45
CA MET A 256 -0.65 18.20 3.57
C MET A 256 0.55 17.29 3.90
N GLN A 257 0.73 16.17 3.18
CA GLN A 257 1.76 15.15 3.44
C GLN A 257 2.96 15.26 2.49
N SER A 258 4.11 14.75 2.86
CA SER A 258 5.35 14.78 2.07
C SER A 258 5.94 13.38 1.75
N PHE A 259 6.92 13.35 0.91
CA PHE A 259 7.55 12.40 -0.01
C PHE A 259 8.42 11.26 0.59
N THR A 260 8.54 10.07 -0.13
CA THR A 260 9.39 8.88 0.20
C THR A 260 10.41 8.56 -0.91
N PRO A 261 11.65 8.10 -0.61
CA PRO A 261 12.69 7.81 -1.61
C PRO A 261 12.58 6.43 -2.28
N LEU A 262 13.08 6.31 -3.50
CA LEU A 262 13.09 5.11 -4.33
C LEU A 262 14.54 4.62 -4.52
N VAL A 263 14.83 3.34 -4.23
CA VAL A 263 16.14 2.72 -4.51
C VAL A 263 16.09 2.02 -5.87
N GLN A 264 17.00 2.40 -6.76
CA GLN A 264 17.14 1.81 -8.10
C GLN A 264 18.57 1.38 -8.34
N GLY A 265 18.75 0.26 -9.02
CA GLY A 265 20.05 -0.26 -9.36
C GLY A 265 19.96 -1.30 -10.47
N VAL A 266 21.12 -1.87 -10.82
CA VAL A 266 21.22 -2.95 -11.80
C VAL A 266 22.03 -4.09 -11.20
N ALA A 267 21.44 -5.29 -11.17
CA ALA A 267 22.11 -6.54 -10.83
C ALA A 267 22.68 -7.17 -12.10
N GLN A 268 23.91 -7.65 -12.05
CA GLN A 268 24.55 -8.30 -13.21
C GLN A 268 24.28 -9.79 -13.28
N SER A 269 24.03 -10.39 -12.13
CA SER A 269 23.67 -11.80 -11.97
C SER A 269 22.49 -11.92 -11.01
N ASN A 270 22.13 -13.09 -10.57
CA ASN A 270 21.32 -13.20 -9.35
C ASN A 270 22.12 -12.59 -8.21
N ALA A 271 21.61 -11.51 -7.68
CA ALA A 271 22.31 -10.72 -6.67
C ALA A 271 21.50 -10.61 -5.40
N LEU A 272 22.18 -10.69 -4.28
CA LEU A 272 21.61 -10.37 -2.99
C LEU A 272 21.73 -8.87 -2.76
N ILE A 273 20.59 -8.17 -2.80
CA ILE A 273 20.53 -6.74 -2.47
C ILE A 273 20.36 -6.62 -0.97
N THR A 274 21.27 -5.91 -0.32
CA THR A 274 21.17 -5.56 1.09
C THR A 274 21.09 -4.04 1.19
N VAL A 275 20.05 -3.53 1.79
CA VAL A 275 19.91 -2.10 2.09
C VAL A 275 20.11 -1.91 3.59
N SER A 276 21.08 -1.11 3.94
CA SER A 276 21.39 -0.76 5.33
C SER A 276 21.14 0.72 5.57
N GLN A 277 20.73 1.06 6.77
CA GLN A 277 20.59 2.44 7.25
C GLN A 277 21.17 2.53 8.64
N ASN A 278 22.09 3.46 8.88
CA ASN A 278 22.77 3.60 10.15
C ASN A 278 23.43 2.29 10.68
N GLY A 279 23.98 1.47 9.77
CA GLY A 279 24.59 0.19 10.09
C GLY A 279 23.61 -0.98 10.33
N TYR A 280 22.31 -0.72 10.27
CA TYR A 280 21.27 -1.74 10.37
C TYR A 280 20.77 -2.18 9.01
N ILE A 281 20.67 -3.48 8.78
CA ILE A 281 20.05 -4.02 7.58
C ILE A 281 18.53 -3.83 7.69
N ILE A 282 17.99 -2.96 6.86
CA ILE A 282 16.55 -2.67 6.80
C ILE A 282 15.83 -3.46 5.72
N TYR A 283 16.57 -3.96 4.72
CA TYR A 283 16.01 -4.73 3.63
C TYR A 283 17.05 -5.68 3.04
N GLN A 284 16.63 -6.90 2.76
CA GLN A 284 17.47 -7.87 2.05
C GLN A 284 16.60 -8.70 1.13
N LYS A 285 16.95 -8.75 -0.14
CA LYS A 285 16.24 -9.53 -1.15
C LYS A 285 17.16 -9.97 -2.26
N GLU A 286 16.99 -11.20 -2.71
CA GLU A 286 17.60 -11.69 -3.94
C GLU A 286 16.82 -11.16 -5.15
N VAL A 287 17.53 -10.61 -6.13
CA VAL A 287 16.96 -10.11 -7.38
C VAL A 287 17.60 -10.79 -8.58
N PRO A 288 16.83 -11.05 -9.63
CA PRO A 288 17.38 -11.56 -10.88
C PRO A 288 18.24 -10.52 -11.58
N PRO A 289 19.03 -10.92 -12.57
CA PRO A 289 19.83 -9.98 -13.37
C PRO A 289 18.97 -8.92 -14.06
N GLY A 290 19.45 -7.69 -14.06
CA GLY A 290 18.79 -6.57 -14.69
C GLY A 290 18.51 -5.41 -13.74
N PRO A 291 17.84 -4.35 -14.23
CA PRO A 291 17.46 -3.23 -13.39
C PRO A 291 16.44 -3.66 -12.34
N PHE A 292 16.65 -3.21 -11.11
CA PHE A 292 15.70 -3.42 -10.00
C PHE A 292 15.27 -2.08 -9.42
N THR A 293 14.06 -2.09 -8.86
CA THR A 293 13.48 -0.96 -8.14
C THR A 293 12.90 -1.47 -6.83
N ILE A 294 13.27 -0.83 -5.72
CA ILE A 294 12.73 -1.12 -4.39
C ILE A 294 11.99 0.13 -3.94
N ALA A 295 10.68 0.00 -3.76
CA ALA A 295 9.76 1.07 -3.38
C ALA A 295 9.14 0.85 -1.98
N ASP A 296 9.27 -0.36 -1.44
CA ASP A 296 8.63 -0.85 -0.23
C ASP A 296 9.59 -0.87 0.99
N LEU A 297 10.56 0.02 1.00
CA LEU A 297 11.48 0.15 2.12
C LEU A 297 10.78 0.69 3.35
N GLN A 298 10.78 -0.09 4.41
CA GLN A 298 10.47 0.41 5.75
C GLN A 298 11.72 1.05 6.34
N LEU A 299 11.79 2.37 6.23
CA LEU A 299 12.94 3.13 6.69
C LEU A 299 12.97 3.18 8.21
N SER A 300 14.13 2.91 8.78
CA SER A 300 14.36 3.02 10.23
C SER A 300 14.64 4.47 10.66
N GLY A 301 14.01 5.43 10.03
CA GLY A 301 14.20 6.85 10.26
C GLY A 301 14.53 7.58 8.98
N SER A 302 14.24 8.86 8.95
CA SER A 302 14.50 9.75 7.83
C SER A 302 15.83 10.52 8.05
N GLY A 303 16.61 10.78 6.98
CA GLY A 303 17.83 11.63 6.99
C GLY A 303 19.16 10.94 7.08
N SER A 304 19.18 9.63 7.17
CA SER A 304 20.42 8.88 6.95
C SER A 304 20.37 8.23 5.60
N ASP A 305 21.39 8.39 4.82
CA ASP A 305 21.50 7.77 3.50
C ASP A 305 21.39 6.25 3.60
N LEU A 306 20.88 5.65 2.56
CA LEU A 306 20.76 4.21 2.47
C LEU A 306 22.02 3.66 1.83
N ASP A 307 22.72 2.79 2.51
CA ASP A 307 23.83 2.01 1.95
C ASP A 307 23.24 0.78 1.26
N VAL A 308 23.36 0.75 -0.06
CA VAL A 308 22.86 -0.35 -0.89
C VAL A 308 24.03 -1.20 -1.31
N SER A 309 24.09 -2.42 -0.82
CA SER A 309 25.10 -3.41 -1.19
C SER A 309 24.46 -4.43 -2.14
N ILE A 310 25.10 -4.66 -3.27
CA ILE A 310 24.73 -5.66 -4.26
C ILE A 310 25.82 -6.74 -4.23
N LYS A 311 25.49 -7.90 -3.69
CA LYS A 311 26.38 -9.06 -3.72
C LYS A 311 25.98 -9.94 -4.90
N GLU A 312 26.84 -9.99 -5.90
CA GLU A 312 26.63 -10.74 -7.13
C GLU A 312 26.92 -12.24 -6.94
N ALA A 313 26.56 -13.03 -7.95
CA ALA A 313 26.77 -14.49 -7.95
C ALA A 313 28.24 -14.94 -7.85
N ASP A 314 29.16 -14.08 -8.22
CA ASP A 314 30.61 -14.31 -8.15
C ASP A 314 31.25 -13.83 -6.85
N ASP A 315 30.42 -13.55 -5.81
CA ASP A 315 30.80 -12.97 -4.54
C ASP A 315 31.36 -11.53 -4.63
N SER A 316 31.39 -10.92 -5.81
CA SER A 316 31.71 -9.49 -5.91
C SER A 316 30.65 -8.65 -5.23
N VAL A 317 31.10 -7.71 -4.40
CA VAL A 317 30.20 -6.80 -3.68
C VAL A 317 30.39 -5.39 -4.21
N ARG A 318 29.29 -4.76 -4.55
CA ARG A 318 29.22 -3.34 -4.90
C ARG A 318 28.33 -2.60 -3.93
N SER A 319 28.79 -1.47 -3.46
CA SER A 319 27.95 -0.60 -2.64
C SER A 319 27.79 0.77 -3.30
N PHE A 320 26.63 1.36 -3.10
CA PHE A 320 26.36 2.75 -3.44
C PHE A 320 25.42 3.35 -2.40
N LEU A 321 25.49 4.66 -2.26
CA LEU A 321 24.66 5.38 -1.33
C LEU A 321 23.46 5.97 -2.06
N VAL A 322 22.28 5.72 -1.55
CA VAL A 322 21.06 6.42 -1.97
C VAL A 322 20.85 7.56 -1.00
N PRO A 323 21.04 8.81 -1.43
CA PRO A 323 20.88 9.94 -0.55
C PRO A 323 19.42 10.03 -0.13
N TYR A 324 19.19 10.01 1.16
CA TYR A 324 17.90 10.27 1.76
C TYR A 324 18.03 11.51 2.62
N SER A 325 18.00 12.65 1.99
CA SER A 325 17.82 13.91 2.70
C SER A 325 16.37 14.35 2.63
N SER A 326 15.87 14.85 3.75
CA SER A 326 14.55 15.43 3.81
C SER A 326 14.43 16.56 2.78
N VAL A 327 13.39 16.48 1.97
CA VAL A 327 12.91 17.61 1.15
C VAL A 327 12.72 18.82 2.07
N PRO A 328 12.93 20.07 1.60
CA PRO A 328 12.66 21.25 2.41
C PRO A 328 11.33 21.09 3.16
N ASN A 329 11.37 21.23 4.48
CA ASN A 329 10.22 21.07 5.36
C ASN A 329 9.21 22.21 5.11
N MET A 330 8.44 22.12 4.03
CA MET A 330 7.40 23.08 3.70
C MET A 330 6.05 22.54 4.15
N LEU A 331 5.37 23.32 4.98
CA LEU A 331 4.03 23.01 5.46
C LEU A 331 3.03 24.06 4.96
N GLN A 332 1.77 23.67 4.83
CA GLN A 332 0.69 24.62 4.57
C GLN A 332 0.47 25.58 5.73
N PRO A 333 -0.10 26.79 5.47
CA PRO A 333 -0.39 27.77 6.51
C PRO A 333 -1.20 27.19 7.66
N GLY A 334 -0.75 27.45 8.90
CA GLY A 334 -1.42 26.98 10.10
C GLY A 334 -1.16 25.53 10.47
N ILE A 335 -0.46 24.76 9.62
CA ILE A 335 -0.08 23.37 9.94
C ILE A 335 1.22 23.37 10.73
N SER A 336 1.24 22.55 11.79
CA SER A 336 2.45 22.25 12.55
C SER A 336 2.82 20.79 12.42
N ASN A 337 4.11 20.51 12.41
CA ASN A 337 4.67 19.17 12.58
C ASN A 337 5.65 19.22 13.77
N PHE A 338 5.52 18.30 14.70
CA PHE A 338 6.36 18.26 15.88
C PHE A 338 6.74 16.83 16.26
N ASP A 339 7.86 16.70 16.95
CA ASP A 339 8.37 15.42 17.46
C ASP A 339 9.12 15.69 18.77
N PHE A 340 8.62 15.14 19.87
CA PHE A 340 9.18 15.27 21.21
C PHE A 340 9.59 13.90 21.72
N ILE A 341 10.84 13.76 22.10
CA ILE A 341 11.44 12.50 22.50
C ILE A 341 12.15 12.71 23.83
N ALA A 342 11.94 11.75 24.75
CA ALA A 342 12.70 11.62 25.98
C ALA A 342 13.14 10.17 26.10
N GLY A 343 14.44 9.92 26.15
CA GLY A 343 14.92 8.54 26.16
C GLY A 343 16.42 8.42 26.29
N ARG A 344 16.88 7.19 26.16
CA ARG A 344 18.29 6.81 26.19
C ARG A 344 18.72 6.33 24.79
N SER A 345 19.85 6.84 24.33
CA SER A 345 20.43 6.46 23.04
C SER A 345 20.78 4.97 22.99
N LYS A 346 20.55 4.33 21.84
CA LYS A 346 20.89 2.93 21.57
C LYS A 346 21.45 2.78 20.14
N ILE A 347 22.73 3.05 20.00
CA ILE A 347 23.41 2.89 18.69
C ILE A 347 24.07 1.50 18.64
N TYR A 348 23.97 0.84 17.50
CA TYR A 348 24.61 -0.46 17.29
C TYR A 348 26.14 -0.34 17.46
N GLY A 349 26.71 -1.27 18.22
CA GLY A 349 28.15 -1.29 18.48
C GLY A 349 28.65 -0.30 19.54
N VAL A 350 27.88 0.74 19.88
CA VAL A 350 28.23 1.74 20.90
C VAL A 350 27.75 1.28 22.26
N LYS A 351 28.68 1.12 23.21
CA LYS A 351 28.33 0.74 24.60
C LYS A 351 27.96 1.95 25.46
N ASN A 352 28.49 3.13 25.09
CA ASN A 352 28.20 4.37 25.76
C ASN A 352 26.80 4.86 25.40
N GLN A 353 25.86 4.78 26.35
CA GLN A 353 24.47 5.21 26.17
C GLN A 353 24.24 6.44 27.06
N GLU A 354 23.59 7.45 26.51
CA GLU A 354 23.28 8.69 27.22
C GLU A 354 21.78 8.97 27.19
N ASP A 355 21.29 9.53 28.30
CA ASP A 355 19.92 10.05 28.34
C ASP A 355 19.84 11.37 27.58
N PHE A 356 18.79 11.57 26.84
CA PHE A 356 18.61 12.78 26.04
C PHE A 356 17.15 13.20 25.93
N LEU A 357 16.97 14.49 25.67
CA LEU A 357 15.72 15.08 25.25
C LEU A 357 15.90 15.65 23.83
N GLU A 358 14.99 15.33 22.93
CA GLU A 358 14.93 15.92 21.60
C GLU A 358 13.57 16.57 21.40
N ALA A 359 13.57 17.81 20.89
CA ALA A 359 12.36 18.52 20.54
C ALA A 359 12.51 19.15 19.15
N ASN A 360 11.61 18.80 18.26
CA ASN A 360 11.55 19.34 16.91
C ASN A 360 10.18 19.98 16.69
N TYR A 361 10.15 21.16 16.05
CA TYR A 361 8.93 21.86 15.72
C TYR A 361 9.05 22.55 14.38
N ILE A 362 8.07 22.34 13.51
CA ILE A 362 7.95 22.95 12.17
C ILE A 362 6.58 23.59 12.07
N TYR A 363 6.50 24.83 11.59
CA TYR A 363 5.25 25.55 11.46
C TYR A 363 5.15 26.30 10.13
N GLY A 364 4.09 26.04 9.37
CA GLY A 364 3.73 26.79 8.18
C GLY A 364 3.12 28.15 8.56
N LEU A 365 3.90 29.24 8.44
CA LEU A 365 3.45 30.57 8.79
C LEU A 365 2.47 31.13 7.75
N ASN A 366 2.78 30.93 6.48
CA ASN A 366 1.96 31.31 5.33
C ASN A 366 2.37 30.48 4.10
N ASN A 367 1.74 30.72 2.95
CA ASN A 367 2.02 29.99 1.70
C ASN A 367 3.46 30.15 1.18
N LEU A 368 4.21 31.14 1.68
CA LEU A 368 5.56 31.45 1.26
C LEU A 368 6.62 30.94 2.25
N LEU A 369 6.33 30.96 3.55
CA LEU A 369 7.31 30.80 4.61
C LEU A 369 6.89 29.72 5.62
N THR A 370 7.78 28.76 5.84
CA THR A 370 7.75 27.79 6.95
C THR A 370 8.94 28.04 7.86
N LEU A 371 8.72 28.08 9.16
CA LEU A 371 9.77 28.19 10.16
C LEU A 371 9.94 26.85 10.87
N TYR A 372 11.17 26.50 11.21
CA TYR A 372 11.44 25.30 11.97
C TYR A 372 12.65 25.46 12.91
N GLY A 373 12.65 24.67 13.95
CA GLY A 373 13.74 24.62 14.89
C GLY A 373 13.68 23.37 15.74
N GLY A 374 14.82 22.99 16.29
CA GLY A 374 14.94 21.82 17.15
C GLY A 374 16.08 21.96 18.13
N THR A 375 16.04 21.14 19.17
CA THR A 375 17.11 21.03 20.17
C THR A 375 17.30 19.58 20.59
N ILE A 376 18.55 19.21 20.83
CA ILE A 376 18.93 17.99 21.54
C ILE A 376 19.67 18.42 22.80
N LEU A 377 19.30 17.86 23.94
CA LEU A 377 19.89 18.09 25.24
C LEU A 377 20.26 16.76 25.90
N SER A 378 21.52 16.60 26.27
CA SER A 378 22.06 15.50 27.03
C SER A 378 23.04 16.07 28.09
N ASP A 379 23.55 15.29 29.01
CA ASP A 379 24.43 15.77 30.06
C ASP A 379 25.73 16.41 29.53
N ASN A 380 26.29 15.82 28.46
CA ASN A 380 27.56 16.23 27.87
C ASN A 380 27.42 16.71 26.40
N TYR A 381 26.21 16.75 25.89
CA TYR A 381 25.93 17.22 24.53
C TYR A 381 24.71 18.11 24.46
N ASN A 382 24.85 19.20 23.73
CA ASN A 382 23.69 20.00 23.35
C ASN A 382 23.79 20.48 21.90
N ALA A 383 22.67 20.56 21.23
CA ALA A 383 22.55 21.12 19.88
C ALA A 383 21.27 21.93 19.75
N ILE A 384 21.35 23.02 18.99
CA ILE A 384 20.21 23.82 18.61
C ILE A 384 20.26 24.11 17.13
N THR A 385 19.13 23.91 16.46
CA THR A 385 18.94 24.22 15.04
C THR A 385 17.83 25.25 14.87
N LEU A 386 18.05 26.21 14.00
CA LEU A 386 17.02 27.14 13.53
C LEU A 386 17.07 27.18 12.01
N GLY A 387 15.90 27.11 11.40
CA GLY A 387 15.79 27.10 9.95
C GLY A 387 14.49 27.72 9.44
N ASN A 388 14.50 27.96 8.15
CA ASN A 388 13.33 28.48 7.42
C ASN A 388 13.25 27.83 6.03
N GLY A 389 12.05 27.69 5.53
CA GLY A 389 11.76 27.21 4.18
C GLY A 389 10.91 28.25 3.43
N TRP A 390 11.27 28.48 2.19
CA TRP A 390 10.62 29.44 1.30
C TRP A 390 10.04 28.72 0.10
N ASN A 391 8.75 28.91 -0.13
CA ASN A 391 8.07 28.43 -1.33
C ASN A 391 8.00 29.56 -2.35
N THR A 392 8.87 29.51 -3.35
CA THR A 392 8.97 30.56 -4.37
C THR A 392 8.50 30.05 -5.73
N PRO A 393 8.13 30.92 -6.68
CA PRO A 393 7.86 30.49 -8.06
C PRO A 393 9.01 29.73 -8.71
N LEU A 394 10.24 29.93 -8.24
CA LEU A 394 11.45 29.24 -8.72
C LEU A 394 11.64 27.88 -8.05
N GLY A 395 10.92 27.56 -7.00
CA GLY A 395 11.02 26.30 -6.24
C GLY A 395 11.02 26.53 -4.73
N ALA A 396 11.01 25.44 -3.99
CA ALA A 396 11.13 25.46 -2.54
C ALA A 396 12.61 25.44 -2.15
N ILE A 397 13.03 26.37 -1.28
CA ILE A 397 14.38 26.48 -0.76
C ILE A 397 14.29 26.46 0.76
N SER A 398 15.14 25.71 1.43
CA SER A 398 15.30 25.81 2.87
C SER A 398 16.74 26.14 3.24
N PHE A 399 16.88 26.82 4.34
CA PHE A 399 18.15 27.13 4.97
C PHE A 399 18.05 26.89 6.47
N ASP A 400 19.03 26.20 7.03
CA ASP A 400 19.16 26.04 8.47
C ASP A 400 20.60 26.15 8.94
N ALA A 401 20.72 26.47 10.22
CA ALA A 401 21.98 26.53 10.92
C ALA A 401 21.87 25.79 12.25
N THR A 402 22.79 24.88 12.49
CA THR A 402 22.89 24.11 13.71
C THR A 402 24.16 24.46 14.46
N ARG A 403 24.08 24.72 15.76
CA ARG A 403 25.23 24.83 16.64
C ARG A 403 25.22 23.64 17.59
N SER A 404 26.34 22.96 17.76
CA SER A 404 26.52 21.88 18.75
C SER A 404 27.67 22.15 19.68
N SER A 405 27.55 21.66 20.89
CA SER A 405 28.61 21.58 21.90
C SER A 405 28.66 20.15 22.44
N SER A 406 29.81 19.53 22.31
CA SER A 406 30.10 18.14 22.67
C SER A 406 31.28 18.10 23.63
N LYS A 407 31.02 17.78 24.89
CA LYS A 407 32.07 17.55 25.89
C LYS A 407 32.37 16.06 25.95
N LEU A 408 33.59 15.68 25.58
CA LEU A 408 34.03 14.29 25.61
C LEU A 408 34.53 13.89 27.00
N ASN A 409 34.57 12.59 27.26
CA ASN A 409 35.00 12.02 28.56
C ASN A 409 36.49 12.25 28.90
N ASN A 410 37.29 12.70 27.94
CA ASN A 410 38.68 13.17 28.13
C ASN A 410 38.76 14.68 28.37
N ASP A 411 37.66 15.33 28.75
CA ASP A 411 37.50 16.78 28.99
C ASP A 411 37.75 17.68 27.77
N ILE A 412 37.87 17.13 26.57
CA ILE A 412 37.92 17.92 25.33
C ILE A 412 36.49 18.36 25.01
N THR A 413 36.32 19.65 24.72
CA THR A 413 35.03 20.20 24.29
C THR A 413 35.16 20.64 22.83
N HIS A 414 34.26 20.10 21.97
CA HIS A 414 34.11 20.51 20.59
C HIS A 414 32.88 21.41 20.45
N GLU A 415 33.08 22.63 19.99
CA GLU A 415 31.99 23.57 19.66
C GLU A 415 32.02 23.90 18.16
N GLY A 416 30.95 23.60 17.48
CA GLY A 416 30.90 23.79 16.03
C GLY A 416 29.55 24.22 15.50
N THR A 417 29.57 24.57 14.22
CA THR A 417 28.37 24.96 13.49
C THR A 417 28.25 24.18 12.18
N SER A 418 27.02 23.85 11.82
CA SER A 418 26.68 23.28 10.51
C SER A 418 25.64 24.17 9.82
N TYR A 419 25.77 24.34 8.52
CA TYR A 419 24.83 25.06 7.68
C TYR A 419 24.33 24.12 6.60
N GLN A 420 23.03 24.15 6.33
CA GLN A 420 22.39 23.32 5.30
C GLN A 420 21.52 24.19 4.40
N VAL A 421 21.60 23.91 3.10
CA VAL A 421 20.71 24.51 2.09
C VAL A 421 20.09 23.36 1.31
N ALA A 422 18.78 23.30 1.19
CA ALA A 422 18.09 22.33 0.36
C ALA A 422 17.17 23.03 -0.65
N TYR A 423 17.04 22.44 -1.83
CA TYR A 423 16.23 22.99 -2.93
C TYR A 423 15.41 21.88 -3.58
N ASN A 424 14.14 22.15 -3.83
CA ASN A 424 13.27 21.24 -4.57
C ASN A 424 12.40 22.01 -5.56
N LYS A 425 12.29 21.51 -6.78
CA LYS A 425 11.43 22.06 -7.81
C LYS A 425 10.80 20.98 -8.67
N TYR A 426 9.49 21.06 -8.82
CA TYR A 426 8.76 20.31 -9.83
C TYR A 426 8.31 21.27 -10.94
N LEU A 427 8.78 21.06 -12.14
CA LEU A 427 8.39 21.82 -13.32
C LEU A 427 7.21 21.10 -14.00
N VAL A 428 5.99 21.60 -13.80
CA VAL A 428 4.75 20.98 -14.30
C VAL A 428 4.75 20.84 -15.82
N GLN A 429 5.27 21.84 -16.54
CA GLN A 429 5.27 21.88 -18.01
C GLN A 429 6.12 20.76 -18.65
N THR A 430 7.20 20.38 -18.02
CA THR A 430 8.14 19.36 -18.51
C THR A 430 8.13 18.11 -17.66
N ALA A 431 7.35 18.09 -16.57
CA ALA A 431 7.33 17.05 -15.53
C ALA A 431 8.71 16.79 -14.91
N THR A 432 9.62 17.76 -14.99
CA THR A 432 10.99 17.66 -14.45
C THR A 432 10.95 17.77 -12.93
N ARG A 433 11.61 16.84 -12.26
CA ARG A 433 11.82 16.87 -10.82
C ARG A 433 13.28 17.15 -10.53
N PHE A 434 13.52 18.29 -9.91
CA PHE A 434 14.84 18.63 -9.36
C PHE A 434 14.74 18.48 -7.85
N SER A 435 15.57 17.64 -7.28
CA SER A 435 15.81 17.55 -5.86
C SER A 435 17.31 17.70 -5.66
N VAL A 436 17.73 18.92 -5.35
CA VAL A 436 19.07 19.15 -4.78
C VAL A 436 18.84 19.09 -3.28
N ALA A 437 19.06 17.94 -2.74
CA ALA A 437 18.56 17.66 -1.43
C ALA A 437 19.33 18.40 -0.37
N ALA A 438 20.63 18.55 -0.40
CA ALA A 438 21.32 19.42 0.54
C ALA A 438 22.74 19.68 0.15
N TRP A 439 23.16 20.93 0.22
CA TRP A 439 24.54 21.24 0.51
C TRP A 439 24.65 21.50 2.00
N ARG A 440 25.43 20.68 2.70
CA ARG A 440 25.73 20.82 4.14
C ARG A 440 27.21 21.15 4.28
N TYR A 441 27.51 22.20 5.01
CA TYR A 441 28.85 22.51 5.47
C TYR A 441 28.90 22.41 6.97
N ALA A 442 29.90 21.74 7.53
CA ALA A 442 30.14 21.67 8.97
C ALA A 442 31.56 22.19 9.29
N SER A 443 31.69 22.97 10.34
CA SER A 443 33.00 23.37 10.87
C SER A 443 33.73 22.17 11.43
N GLN A 444 35.07 22.29 11.61
CA GLN A 444 35.93 21.20 12.07
C GLN A 444 35.47 20.59 13.43
N ASP A 445 34.98 21.44 14.31
CA ASP A 445 34.57 21.03 15.67
C ASP A 445 33.05 20.76 15.77
N TYR A 446 32.33 20.79 14.68
CA TYR A 446 30.94 20.37 14.67
C TYR A 446 30.82 18.87 14.87
N ARG A 447 29.98 18.45 15.84
CA ARG A 447 29.64 17.05 16.09
C ARG A 447 28.13 16.88 16.07
N THR A 448 27.65 15.84 15.43
CA THR A 448 26.30 15.34 15.64
C THR A 448 26.20 14.62 16.99
N PHE A 449 25.00 14.32 17.45
CA PHE A 449 24.85 13.55 18.69
C PHE A 449 25.41 12.11 18.54
N SER A 450 25.25 11.53 17.36
CA SER A 450 25.86 10.24 17.04
C SER A 450 27.40 10.30 17.08
N ASP A 451 28.03 11.34 16.50
CA ASP A 451 29.49 11.52 16.54
C ASP A 451 29.99 11.61 18.01
N HIS A 452 29.27 12.37 18.85
CA HIS A 452 29.57 12.49 20.28
C HIS A 452 29.57 11.13 21.00
N LEU A 453 28.53 10.31 20.75
CA LEU A 453 28.40 8.98 21.35
C LEU A 453 29.51 8.03 20.89
N TYR A 454 29.89 8.05 19.60
CA TYR A 454 30.98 7.22 19.07
C TYR A 454 32.35 7.65 19.58
N GLU A 455 32.64 8.95 19.60
CA GLU A 455 33.93 9.46 20.12
C GLU A 455 34.09 9.12 21.59
N ASN A 456 33.03 9.23 22.41
CA ASN A 456 33.07 8.81 23.81
C ASN A 456 33.25 7.30 23.99
N ASP A 457 32.59 6.49 23.13
CA ASP A 457 32.79 5.03 23.20
C ASP A 457 34.22 4.62 22.82
N LYS A 458 34.80 5.25 21.82
CA LYS A 458 36.22 5.04 21.43
C LYS A 458 37.17 5.40 22.56
N ILE A 459 36.94 6.50 23.26
CA ILE A 459 37.74 6.91 24.39
C ILE A 459 37.65 5.90 25.54
N ASN A 460 36.44 5.44 25.86
CA ASN A 460 36.17 4.58 27.02
C ASN A 460 36.54 3.11 26.78
N HIS A 461 36.44 2.59 25.59
CA HIS A 461 36.54 1.16 25.28
C HIS A 461 37.67 0.78 24.32
N GLN A 462 38.46 1.75 23.80
CA GLN A 462 39.50 1.53 22.80
C GLN A 462 39.01 0.69 21.60
N SER A 463 37.77 0.90 21.21
CA SER A 463 37.11 0.13 20.13
C SER A 463 37.69 0.57 18.78
N ASP A 464 38.13 -0.41 17.97
CA ASP A 464 38.64 -0.20 16.59
C ASP A 464 37.47 0.01 15.61
N TYR A 465 36.77 1.15 15.73
CA TYR A 465 35.71 1.54 14.79
C TYR A 465 36.23 2.36 13.61
N ASP A 466 37.52 2.33 13.30
CA ASP A 466 38.15 3.24 12.33
C ASP A 466 37.59 3.09 10.89
N ASP A 467 36.94 1.97 10.56
CA ASP A 467 36.47 1.70 9.20
C ASP A 467 34.99 2.02 8.92
N PHE A 468 34.19 2.32 9.93
CA PHE A 468 32.72 2.42 9.74
C PHE A 468 32.11 3.79 10.00
N TYR A 469 32.86 4.79 10.52
CA TYR A 469 32.26 6.03 10.95
C TYR A 469 32.85 7.29 10.31
N ASP A 470 31.95 8.04 9.65
CA ASP A 470 32.17 9.33 8.96
C ASP A 470 32.32 10.50 9.95
N ILE A 471 33.17 10.39 10.96
CA ILE A 471 33.45 11.48 11.91
C ILE A 471 34.14 12.65 11.18
N GLY A 472 33.64 13.86 11.41
CA GLY A 472 34.27 15.07 10.87
C GLY A 472 33.93 15.39 9.44
N ARG A 473 32.71 15.06 8.97
CA ARG A 473 32.22 15.46 7.66
C ARG A 473 32.30 16.98 7.50
N LYS A 474 32.99 17.44 6.44
CA LYS A 474 33.16 18.86 6.13
C LYS A 474 32.07 19.39 5.21
N ASN A 475 31.91 18.75 4.03
CA ASN A 475 30.86 19.08 3.08
C ASN A 475 30.15 17.81 2.61
N SER A 476 28.87 17.96 2.34
CA SER A 476 28.07 16.95 1.65
C SER A 476 27.17 17.64 0.65
N LEU A 477 27.17 17.16 -0.58
CA LEU A 477 26.25 17.61 -1.62
C LEU A 477 25.54 16.39 -2.19
N SER A 478 24.21 16.41 -2.17
CA SER A 478 23.41 15.41 -2.87
C SER A 478 22.47 16.09 -3.84
N ALA A 479 22.38 15.57 -5.05
CA ALA A 479 21.50 16.08 -6.09
C ALA A 479 20.84 14.93 -6.84
N ASN A 480 19.56 15.08 -7.15
CA ASN A 480 18.81 14.14 -7.96
C ASN A 480 17.94 14.90 -8.96
N ILE A 481 18.00 14.51 -10.21
CA ILE A 481 17.22 15.09 -11.31
C ILE A 481 16.53 13.96 -12.04
N MET A 482 15.21 14.04 -12.17
CA MET A 482 14.43 13.12 -12.98
C MET A 482 13.69 13.92 -14.05
N GLN A 483 13.92 13.56 -15.30
CA GLN A 483 13.35 14.21 -16.47
C GLN A 483 12.62 13.19 -17.35
N PRO A 484 11.28 13.13 -17.32
CA PRO A 484 10.52 12.52 -18.38
C PRO A 484 10.69 13.34 -19.67
N LEU A 485 11.04 12.67 -20.75
CA LEU A 485 11.19 13.32 -22.05
C LEU A 485 9.83 13.30 -22.79
N SER A 486 9.52 14.39 -23.50
CA SER A 486 8.28 14.49 -24.27
C SER A 486 8.25 13.48 -25.44
N ASN A 487 7.05 13.23 -26.00
CA ASN A 487 6.83 12.38 -27.17
C ASN A 487 7.32 10.93 -27.04
N ASN A 488 7.12 10.32 -25.86
CA ASN A 488 7.53 8.93 -25.59
C ASN A 488 9.04 8.68 -25.76
N LEU A 489 9.87 9.71 -25.58
CA LEU A 489 11.34 9.58 -25.63
C LEU A 489 11.93 9.03 -24.35
N GLY A 490 11.09 8.59 -23.38
CA GLY A 490 11.54 7.92 -22.14
C GLY A 490 11.89 8.89 -21.01
N ASN A 491 12.71 8.40 -20.08
CA ASN A 491 13.06 9.10 -18.85
C ASN A 491 14.59 9.17 -18.71
N VAL A 492 15.08 10.32 -18.27
CA VAL A 492 16.46 10.53 -17.84
C VAL A 492 16.47 10.74 -16.33
N SER A 493 17.39 10.07 -15.63
CA SER A 493 17.69 10.34 -14.23
C SER A 493 19.19 10.59 -14.04
N LEU A 494 19.48 11.56 -13.18
CA LEU A 494 20.83 11.91 -12.75
C LEU A 494 20.84 11.96 -11.23
N SER A 495 21.80 11.28 -10.59
CA SER A 495 22.07 11.43 -9.18
C SER A 495 23.55 11.72 -8.96
N ALA A 496 23.85 12.56 -7.99
CA ALA A 496 25.20 12.91 -7.59
C ALA A 496 25.27 13.01 -6.07
N LEU A 497 26.28 12.39 -5.51
CA LEU A 497 26.66 12.52 -4.13
C LEU A 497 28.13 12.87 -4.06
N TRP A 498 28.48 13.89 -3.27
CA TRP A 498 29.84 14.30 -3.03
C TRP A 498 30.03 14.62 -1.55
N ARG A 499 31.10 14.07 -0.96
CA ARG A 499 31.45 14.28 0.44
C ARG A 499 32.94 14.49 0.59
N ASN A 500 33.33 15.36 1.51
CA ASN A 500 34.69 15.44 2.00
C ASN A 500 34.71 15.62 3.52
N TYR A 501 35.85 15.41 4.11
CA TYR A 501 36.02 15.26 5.55
C TYR A 501 37.14 16.17 6.06
N TRP A 502 37.06 16.52 7.35
CA TRP A 502 38.16 17.13 8.06
C TRP A 502 39.16 16.03 8.47
N GLY A 503 40.47 16.29 8.32
CA GLY A 503 41.52 15.36 8.74
C GLY A 503 41.74 14.13 7.86
N ARG A 504 40.95 13.96 6.80
CA ARG A 504 41.16 12.94 5.75
C ARG A 504 41.50 13.61 4.42
N SER A 505 42.41 12.97 3.69
CA SER A 505 42.64 13.27 2.26
C SER A 505 41.70 12.37 1.46
N GLY A 506 41.04 12.92 0.47
CA GLY A 506 40.13 12.20 -0.40
C GLY A 506 38.70 12.72 -0.34
N ASN A 507 37.92 12.39 -1.37
CA ASN A 507 36.55 12.78 -1.53
C ASN A 507 35.72 11.55 -1.94
N ALA A 508 34.74 11.17 -1.17
CA ALA A 508 33.75 10.19 -1.64
C ALA A 508 32.82 10.85 -2.67
N LYS A 509 32.70 10.26 -3.83
CA LYS A 509 31.88 10.76 -4.93
C LYS A 509 31.14 9.59 -5.58
N ASP A 510 29.84 9.78 -5.81
CA ASP A 510 29.01 8.85 -6.54
C ASP A 510 28.19 9.62 -7.57
N TYR A 511 28.36 9.29 -8.82
CA TYR A 511 27.60 9.85 -9.92
C TYR A 511 26.87 8.72 -10.65
N GLN A 512 25.61 8.90 -10.87
CA GLN A 512 24.78 7.94 -11.61
C GLN A 512 23.96 8.66 -12.67
N PHE A 513 23.97 8.11 -13.86
CA PHE A 513 23.14 8.50 -14.98
C PHE A 513 22.32 7.28 -15.40
N SER A 514 21.03 7.46 -15.66
CA SER A 514 20.19 6.44 -16.25
C SER A 514 19.26 7.04 -17.30
N TYR A 515 19.16 6.39 -18.43
CA TYR A 515 18.18 6.66 -19.46
C TYR A 515 17.39 5.40 -19.74
N SER A 516 16.05 5.48 -19.62
CA SER A 516 15.14 4.37 -19.90
C SER A 516 14.07 4.78 -20.88
N ASN A 517 13.80 3.92 -21.85
CA ASN A 517 12.72 4.11 -22.80
C ASN A 517 12.17 2.76 -23.27
N SER A 518 11.03 2.81 -23.94
CA SER A 518 10.45 1.68 -24.67
C SER A 518 10.09 2.10 -26.08
N TRP A 519 10.58 1.31 -27.06
CA TRP A 519 10.22 1.46 -28.46
C TRP A 519 9.36 0.28 -28.87
N GLN A 520 8.10 0.56 -29.19
CA GLN A 520 7.08 -0.47 -29.39
C GLN A 520 6.96 -1.39 -28.18
N ARG A 521 7.47 -2.62 -28.26
CA ARG A 521 7.49 -3.62 -27.19
C ARG A 521 8.86 -3.81 -26.56
N ILE A 522 9.90 -3.20 -27.09
CA ILE A 522 11.27 -3.34 -26.62
C ILE A 522 11.53 -2.28 -25.56
N SER A 523 11.84 -2.70 -24.36
CA SER A 523 12.31 -1.80 -23.29
C SER A 523 13.82 -1.81 -23.24
N TYR A 524 14.43 -0.63 -23.10
CA TYR A 524 15.86 -0.53 -22.94
C TYR A 524 16.23 0.51 -21.90
N THR A 525 17.30 0.22 -21.17
CA THR A 525 17.88 1.12 -20.15
C THR A 525 19.37 1.17 -20.34
N PHE A 526 19.89 2.39 -20.48
CA PHE A 526 21.32 2.67 -20.40
C PHE A 526 21.60 3.30 -19.04
N SER A 527 22.60 2.80 -18.32
CA SER A 527 23.06 3.40 -17.07
C SER A 527 24.57 3.55 -17.08
N ALA A 528 25.04 4.64 -16.50
CA ALA A 528 26.46 4.92 -16.27
C ALA A 528 26.61 5.33 -14.80
N SER A 529 27.58 4.76 -14.11
CA SER A 529 27.95 5.13 -12.75
C SER A 529 29.45 5.30 -12.63
N GLN A 530 29.84 6.28 -11.82
CA GLN A 530 31.23 6.52 -11.44
C GLN A 530 31.23 6.74 -9.93
N SER A 531 31.96 5.92 -9.21
CA SER A 531 32.16 6.06 -7.78
C SER A 531 33.63 6.22 -7.44
N TYR A 532 33.89 7.00 -6.41
CA TYR A 532 35.22 7.14 -5.82
C TYR A 532 35.10 6.82 -4.35
N ASP A 533 35.85 5.83 -3.89
CA ASP A 533 35.91 5.52 -2.47
C ASP A 533 36.74 6.58 -1.70
N GLU A 534 36.84 6.43 -0.41
CA GLU A 534 37.59 7.33 0.48
C GLU A 534 39.09 7.38 0.21
N ASN A 535 39.62 6.42 -0.53
CA ASN A 535 41.00 6.32 -0.94
C ASN A 535 41.25 6.85 -2.38
N ASP A 536 40.24 7.57 -2.94
CA ASP A 536 40.19 8.05 -4.33
C ASP A 536 40.28 6.91 -5.37
N LYS A 537 39.95 5.67 -5.00
CA LYS A 537 39.87 4.56 -5.95
C LYS A 537 38.60 4.72 -6.78
N GLU A 538 38.86 4.85 -8.09
CA GLU A 538 37.79 5.06 -9.07
C GLU A 538 37.19 3.74 -9.56
N GLU A 539 35.86 3.66 -9.59
CA GLU A 539 35.12 2.58 -10.22
C GLU A 539 34.12 3.17 -11.22
N GLU A 540 34.29 2.85 -12.49
CA GLU A 540 33.39 3.23 -13.57
C GLU A 540 32.61 2.03 -14.10
N ARG A 541 31.30 2.22 -14.32
CA ARG A 541 30.44 1.19 -14.90
C ARG A 541 29.50 1.80 -15.91
N PHE A 542 29.33 1.09 -17.01
CA PHE A 542 28.28 1.34 -18.00
C PHE A 542 27.50 0.06 -18.17
N ASN A 543 26.18 0.17 -18.21
CA ASN A 543 25.30 -0.97 -18.41
C ASN A 543 24.27 -0.65 -19.49
N LEU A 544 24.04 -1.58 -20.39
CA LEU A 544 22.97 -1.55 -21.36
C LEU A 544 22.07 -2.77 -21.11
N PHE A 545 20.83 -2.51 -20.74
CA PHE A 545 19.80 -3.51 -20.55
C PHE A 545 18.75 -3.40 -21.66
N ILE A 546 18.38 -4.54 -22.25
CA ILE A 546 17.33 -4.65 -23.27
C ILE A 546 16.39 -5.77 -22.87
N SER A 547 15.08 -5.55 -22.95
CA SER A 547 14.05 -6.55 -22.70
C SER A 547 13.01 -6.57 -23.82
N ILE A 548 12.71 -7.75 -24.32
CA ILE A 548 11.78 -7.98 -25.41
C ILE A 548 10.71 -8.97 -24.94
N PRO A 549 9.47 -8.53 -24.73
CA PRO A 549 8.36 -9.42 -24.37
C PRO A 549 7.80 -10.13 -25.60
N PHE A 550 7.60 -11.43 -25.47
CA PHE A 550 6.88 -12.27 -26.42
C PHE A 550 5.59 -12.76 -25.80
N TYR A 551 4.52 -12.69 -26.57
CA TYR A 551 3.19 -13.12 -26.15
C TYR A 551 2.67 -14.18 -27.09
N TRP A 552 2.01 -15.21 -26.54
CA TRP A 552 1.27 -16.20 -27.30
C TRP A 552 0.04 -16.65 -26.51
N GLY A 553 -0.93 -17.25 -27.17
CA GLY A 553 -2.22 -17.64 -26.62
C GLY A 553 -3.35 -16.74 -27.08
N ASP A 554 -4.58 -17.08 -26.69
CA ASP A 554 -5.78 -16.35 -27.05
C ASP A 554 -6.17 -15.36 -25.96
N ASP A 555 -6.31 -14.09 -26.31
CA ASP A 555 -6.78 -13.04 -25.40
C ASP A 555 -8.23 -13.27 -24.94
N ILE A 556 -9.06 -13.89 -25.78
CA ILE A 556 -10.48 -14.20 -25.50
C ILE A 556 -10.60 -15.32 -24.46
N ALA A 557 -9.72 -16.32 -24.53
CA ALA A 557 -9.70 -17.47 -23.61
C ALA A 557 -8.94 -17.19 -22.28
N LYS A 558 -8.44 -15.97 -22.08
CA LYS A 558 -7.60 -15.59 -20.92
C LYS A 558 -6.35 -16.47 -20.75
N THR A 559 -5.87 -17.10 -21.80
CA THR A 559 -4.71 -18.01 -21.84
C THR A 559 -3.46 -17.34 -22.41
N ARG A 560 -3.36 -16.02 -22.23
CA ARG A 560 -2.20 -15.27 -22.72
C ARG A 560 -0.97 -15.59 -21.88
N HIS A 561 0.03 -16.20 -22.50
CA HIS A 561 1.33 -16.44 -21.90
C HIS A 561 2.31 -15.36 -22.30
N GLN A 562 3.20 -15.01 -21.39
CA GLN A 562 4.26 -14.02 -21.64
C GLN A 562 5.61 -14.61 -21.24
N ILE A 563 6.59 -14.47 -22.13
CA ILE A 563 8.02 -14.56 -21.79
C ILE A 563 8.74 -13.28 -22.20
N ASN A 564 9.76 -12.92 -21.43
CA ASN A 564 10.64 -11.81 -21.72
C ASN A 564 12.04 -12.35 -22.02
N LEU A 565 12.59 -12.03 -23.17
CA LEU A 565 14.00 -12.19 -23.45
C LEU A 565 14.71 -10.92 -22.99
N SER A 566 15.69 -11.07 -22.12
CA SER A 566 16.48 -9.95 -21.61
C SER A 566 17.97 -10.13 -21.87
N ASN A 567 18.65 -9.01 -22.09
CA ASN A 567 20.11 -8.96 -22.17
C ASN A 567 20.60 -7.77 -21.37
N SER A 568 21.62 -7.97 -20.55
CA SER A 568 22.31 -6.94 -19.80
C SER A 568 23.80 -7.04 -20.09
N THR A 569 24.39 -6.00 -20.68
CA THR A 569 25.82 -5.95 -20.98
C THR A 569 26.46 -4.84 -20.16
N SER A 570 27.48 -5.18 -19.41
CA SER A 570 28.21 -4.27 -18.54
C SER A 570 29.63 -4.05 -19.03
N PHE A 571 30.09 -2.82 -18.87
CA PHE A 571 31.45 -2.38 -19.15
C PHE A 571 32.01 -1.67 -17.92
N SER A 572 33.30 -1.86 -17.66
CA SER A 572 34.06 -1.13 -16.65
C SER A 572 35.10 -0.22 -17.34
N LYS A 573 35.93 0.47 -16.57
CA LYS A 573 37.06 1.24 -17.07
C LYS A 573 37.99 0.41 -17.96
N ASP A 574 38.14 -0.87 -17.65
CA ASP A 574 39.01 -1.81 -18.37
C ASP A 574 38.35 -2.43 -19.63
N GLY A 575 37.14 -1.98 -19.97
CA GLY A 575 36.40 -2.44 -21.13
C GLY A 575 35.21 -3.32 -20.77
N TYR A 576 34.87 -4.30 -21.61
CA TYR A 576 33.79 -5.24 -21.39
C TYR A 576 34.00 -6.00 -20.07
N SER A 577 32.95 -6.07 -19.25
CA SER A 577 32.98 -6.70 -17.91
C SER A 577 32.16 -7.98 -17.88
N SER A 578 30.91 -7.90 -18.26
CA SER A 578 29.98 -9.04 -18.23
C SER A 578 28.83 -8.91 -19.21
N ASN A 579 28.26 -10.05 -19.61
CA ASN A 579 27.02 -10.13 -20.36
C ASN A 579 26.11 -11.15 -19.70
N ASN A 580 24.87 -10.78 -19.45
CA ASN A 580 23.83 -11.65 -18.96
C ASN A 580 22.68 -11.69 -19.97
N THR A 581 22.35 -12.88 -20.43
CA THR A 581 21.21 -13.14 -21.34
C THR A 581 20.27 -14.12 -20.68
N GLY A 582 19.02 -13.76 -20.56
CA GLY A 582 18.05 -14.58 -19.87
C GLY A 582 16.66 -14.55 -20.48
N ILE A 583 15.90 -15.55 -20.14
CA ILE A 583 14.48 -15.67 -20.45
C ILE A 583 13.73 -15.75 -19.11
N THR A 584 12.75 -14.87 -18.95
CA THR A 584 11.84 -14.91 -17.80
C THR A 584 10.41 -15.11 -18.26
N GLY A 585 9.60 -15.77 -17.49
CA GLY A 585 8.20 -16.01 -17.81
C GLY A 585 7.31 -16.08 -16.58
N ILE A 586 6.02 -15.99 -16.86
CA ILE A 586 4.96 -16.14 -15.87
C ILE A 586 4.13 -17.37 -16.26
N ALA A 587 3.79 -18.21 -15.30
CA ALA A 587 3.02 -19.42 -15.51
C ALA A 587 2.02 -19.65 -14.37
N GLY A 588 1.09 -20.59 -14.61
CA GLY A 588 0.00 -20.94 -13.71
C GLY A 588 -1.28 -20.20 -14.03
N GLU A 589 -2.41 -20.78 -13.63
CA GLU A 589 -3.76 -20.28 -13.92
C GLU A 589 -4.01 -18.86 -13.35
N HIS A 590 -3.34 -18.56 -12.24
CA HIS A 590 -3.47 -17.27 -11.53
C HIS A 590 -2.18 -16.43 -11.59
N ASP A 591 -1.29 -16.68 -12.57
CA ASP A 591 0.00 -16.01 -12.71
C ASP A 591 0.90 -16.15 -11.47
N GLN A 592 0.76 -17.26 -10.74
CA GLN A 592 1.40 -17.47 -9.44
C GLN A 592 2.86 -17.89 -9.52
N LEU A 593 3.32 -18.37 -10.67
CA LEU A 593 4.68 -18.86 -10.85
C LEU A 593 5.46 -17.91 -11.77
N ASN A 594 6.51 -17.27 -11.25
CA ASN A 594 7.50 -16.57 -12.03
C ASN A 594 8.77 -17.43 -12.11
N TYR A 595 9.34 -17.56 -13.29
CA TYR A 595 10.57 -18.34 -13.51
C TYR A 595 11.52 -17.58 -14.43
N GLY A 596 12.82 -17.86 -14.27
CA GLY A 596 13.86 -17.31 -15.11
C GLY A 596 14.98 -18.31 -15.32
N ILE A 597 15.58 -18.27 -16.51
CA ILE A 597 16.81 -19.02 -16.85
C ILE A 597 17.73 -18.02 -17.54
N TYR A 598 18.99 -17.98 -17.15
CA TYR A 598 19.94 -17.02 -17.69
C TYR A 598 21.35 -17.62 -17.80
N VAL A 599 22.11 -17.08 -18.75
CA VAL A 599 23.53 -17.33 -18.93
C VAL A 599 24.28 -16.04 -18.67
N ASN A 600 25.23 -16.07 -17.75
CA ASN A 600 26.09 -14.94 -17.44
C ASN A 600 27.54 -15.28 -17.88
N GLN A 601 28.15 -14.36 -18.61
CA GLN A 601 29.55 -14.43 -19.03
C GLN A 601 30.32 -13.28 -18.40
N GLN A 602 31.39 -13.60 -17.67
CA GLN A 602 32.27 -12.65 -17.02
C GLN A 602 33.65 -12.67 -17.66
N GLN A 603 34.15 -11.48 -17.99
CA GLN A 603 35.47 -11.38 -18.64
C GLN A 603 36.64 -11.54 -17.66
N GLN A 604 36.51 -11.03 -16.45
CA GLN A 604 37.60 -11.00 -15.47
C GLN A 604 38.17 -12.41 -15.16
N ASN A 605 37.30 -13.41 -15.06
CA ASN A 605 37.64 -14.80 -14.76
C ASN A 605 37.46 -15.74 -15.96
N ASN A 606 37.09 -15.19 -17.14
CA ASN A 606 36.68 -15.95 -18.33
C ASN A 606 35.68 -17.09 -17.96
N ASP A 607 34.76 -16.78 -17.08
CA ASP A 607 33.83 -17.72 -16.53
C ASP A 607 32.44 -17.54 -17.13
N THR A 608 31.72 -18.66 -17.32
CA THR A 608 30.35 -18.66 -17.80
C THR A 608 29.51 -19.43 -16.78
N SER A 609 28.48 -18.78 -16.27
CA SER A 609 27.54 -19.41 -15.36
C SER A 609 26.15 -19.56 -15.99
N LEU A 610 25.50 -20.66 -15.68
CA LEU A 610 24.09 -20.91 -15.97
C LEU A 610 23.33 -20.78 -14.67
N GLY A 611 22.24 -20.01 -14.69
CA GLY A 611 21.44 -19.82 -13.51
C GLY A 611 19.94 -19.90 -13.79
N THR A 612 19.20 -20.16 -12.72
CA THR A 612 17.74 -20.17 -12.73
C THR A 612 17.21 -19.54 -11.46
N ASN A 613 16.06 -18.91 -11.56
CA ASN A 613 15.28 -18.40 -10.43
C ASN A 613 13.82 -18.82 -10.58
N LEU A 614 13.18 -19.05 -9.45
CA LEU A 614 11.79 -19.43 -9.33
C LEU A 614 11.15 -18.63 -8.20
N SER A 615 9.94 -18.08 -8.44
CA SER A 615 9.14 -17.45 -7.40
C SER A 615 7.71 -17.93 -7.50
N TRP A 616 7.24 -18.61 -6.47
CA TRP A 616 5.92 -19.19 -6.43
C TRP A 616 5.07 -18.52 -5.35
N ARG A 617 4.03 -17.80 -5.78
CA ARG A 617 3.05 -17.18 -4.89
C ARG A 617 1.86 -18.09 -4.69
N THR A 618 1.60 -18.43 -3.44
CA THR A 618 0.42 -19.17 -3.02
C THR A 618 -0.48 -18.23 -2.18
N PRO A 619 -1.70 -18.59 -1.86
CA PRO A 619 -2.53 -17.78 -0.94
C PRO A 619 -1.92 -17.59 0.45
N ILE A 620 -1.06 -18.52 0.88
CA ILE A 620 -0.52 -18.58 2.25
C ILE A 620 0.97 -18.23 2.36
N ALA A 621 1.73 -18.30 1.26
CA ALA A 621 3.16 -18.00 1.27
C ALA A 621 3.67 -17.63 -0.11
N THR A 622 4.79 -16.91 -0.15
CA THR A 622 5.65 -16.76 -1.31
C THR A 622 6.93 -17.54 -1.08
N ILE A 623 7.27 -18.39 -2.03
CA ILE A 623 8.46 -19.26 -1.98
C ILE A 623 9.35 -18.90 -3.15
N ASP A 624 10.58 -18.49 -2.85
CA ASP A 624 11.58 -18.17 -3.87
C ASP A 624 12.70 -19.22 -3.83
N GLY A 625 13.26 -19.50 -4.98
CA GLY A 625 14.41 -20.40 -5.14
C GLY A 625 15.31 -19.91 -6.26
N SER A 626 16.62 -20.02 -6.07
CA SER A 626 17.60 -19.70 -7.08
C SER A 626 18.72 -20.74 -7.09
N TYR A 627 19.31 -20.95 -8.26
CA TYR A 627 20.47 -21.77 -8.45
C TYR A 627 21.32 -21.21 -9.58
N SER A 628 22.64 -21.17 -9.38
CA SER A 628 23.58 -20.78 -10.41
C SER A 628 24.82 -21.66 -10.32
N HIS A 629 25.36 -22.06 -11.46
CA HIS A 629 26.53 -22.92 -11.58
C HIS A 629 27.45 -22.39 -12.65
N SER A 630 28.72 -22.32 -12.31
CA SER A 630 29.84 -22.03 -13.22
C SER A 630 30.86 -23.15 -13.16
N LYS A 631 31.94 -23.03 -13.94
CA LYS A 631 32.99 -24.04 -13.96
C LYS A 631 33.59 -24.30 -12.57
N ASN A 632 33.73 -23.26 -11.76
CA ASN A 632 34.50 -23.30 -10.52
C ASN A 632 33.67 -22.96 -9.28
N ALA A 633 32.43 -22.58 -9.44
CA ALA A 633 31.59 -22.14 -8.34
C ALA A 633 30.13 -22.51 -8.57
N TRP A 634 29.39 -22.68 -7.50
CA TRP A 634 27.94 -22.74 -7.55
C TRP A 634 27.32 -22.00 -6.35
N GLN A 635 26.12 -21.55 -6.54
CA GLN A 635 25.33 -20.96 -5.48
C GLN A 635 23.88 -21.41 -5.55
N SER A 636 23.24 -21.49 -4.40
CA SER A 636 21.81 -21.71 -4.28
C SER A 636 21.24 -20.84 -3.19
N GLY A 637 20.08 -20.29 -3.44
CA GLY A 637 19.31 -19.52 -2.48
C GLY A 637 17.90 -20.03 -2.39
N GLY A 638 17.28 -19.85 -1.24
CA GLY A 638 15.87 -20.13 -1.06
C GLY A 638 15.29 -19.21 0.01
N SER A 639 14.06 -18.73 -0.21
CA SER A 639 13.35 -17.95 0.79
C SER A 639 11.89 -18.37 0.88
N ILE A 640 11.31 -18.15 2.06
CA ILE A 640 9.87 -18.26 2.30
C ILE A 640 9.40 -17.02 3.06
N SER A 641 8.36 -16.38 2.55
CA SER A 641 7.68 -15.26 3.20
C SER A 641 6.22 -15.64 3.44
N SER A 642 5.70 -15.32 4.62
CA SER A 642 4.31 -15.57 4.96
C SER A 642 3.87 -14.66 6.11
N GLY A 643 2.57 -14.56 6.34
CA GLY A 643 1.96 -13.85 7.46
C GLY A 643 1.00 -14.76 8.23
N LEU A 644 1.00 -14.64 9.54
CA LEU A 644 0.09 -15.33 10.46
C LEU A 644 -0.70 -14.28 11.24
N VAL A 645 -2.02 -14.46 11.31
CA VAL A 645 -2.93 -13.61 12.08
C VAL A 645 -3.75 -14.51 13.01
N VAL A 646 -3.75 -14.20 14.31
CA VAL A 646 -4.53 -14.86 15.34
C VAL A 646 -5.48 -13.84 15.96
N TRP A 647 -6.78 -14.12 15.90
CA TRP A 647 -7.82 -13.19 16.35
C TRP A 647 -9.01 -13.99 16.93
N PRO A 648 -10.01 -13.37 17.59
CA PRO A 648 -11.12 -14.12 18.21
C PRO A 648 -11.92 -15.04 17.28
N GLY A 649 -11.96 -14.74 15.96
CA GLY A 649 -12.63 -15.58 14.95
C GLY A 649 -11.77 -16.73 14.41
N GLY A 650 -10.50 -16.84 14.77
CA GLY A 650 -9.64 -17.94 14.35
C GLY A 650 -8.20 -17.58 13.99
N ILE A 651 -7.63 -18.36 13.09
CA ILE A 651 -6.27 -18.22 12.60
C ILE A 651 -6.32 -18.11 11.08
N ASN A 652 -5.68 -17.06 10.54
CA ASN A 652 -5.49 -16.88 9.12
C ASN A 652 -4.01 -16.85 8.77
N ILE A 653 -3.66 -17.50 7.67
CA ILE A 653 -2.30 -17.47 7.09
C ILE A 653 -2.44 -16.78 5.73
N THR A 654 -1.53 -15.88 5.43
CA THR A 654 -1.51 -15.11 4.19
C THR A 654 -0.11 -15.04 3.61
N ASN A 655 0.02 -14.85 2.32
CA ASN A 655 1.34 -14.74 1.68
C ASN A 655 2.04 -13.41 1.96
N GLN A 656 1.31 -12.38 2.34
CA GLN A 656 1.83 -11.04 2.62
C GLN A 656 1.03 -10.41 3.75
N LEU A 657 1.69 -9.64 4.60
CA LEU A 657 1.07 -8.95 5.72
C LEU A 657 1.79 -7.63 5.99
N SER A 658 1.03 -6.54 6.03
CA SER A 658 1.47 -5.20 6.45
C SER A 658 1.06 -4.95 7.91
N ASP A 659 1.42 -3.79 8.46
CA ASP A 659 1.01 -3.40 9.82
C ASP A 659 -0.47 -3.01 9.91
N THR A 660 -1.05 -2.53 8.79
CA THR A 660 -2.46 -2.15 8.69
C THR A 660 -3.13 -3.03 7.65
N PHE A 661 -4.07 -3.87 8.06
CA PHE A 661 -4.73 -4.82 7.17
C PHE A 661 -6.18 -5.09 7.60
N ALA A 662 -6.93 -5.75 6.74
CA ALA A 662 -8.29 -6.18 7.03
C ALA A 662 -8.43 -7.69 6.95
N ILE A 663 -9.23 -8.26 7.85
CA ILE A 663 -9.76 -9.62 7.77
C ILE A 663 -11.18 -9.50 7.21
N LEU A 664 -11.39 -10.02 6.01
CA LEU A 664 -12.70 -10.10 5.39
C LEU A 664 -13.29 -11.48 5.71
N ASP A 665 -14.55 -11.48 6.10
CA ASP A 665 -15.27 -12.70 6.47
C ASP A 665 -16.59 -12.76 5.70
N ALA A 666 -16.69 -13.71 4.78
CA ALA A 666 -17.86 -14.03 3.96
C ALA A 666 -18.19 -15.51 4.16
N PRO A 667 -18.92 -15.87 5.24
CA PRO A 667 -19.11 -17.24 5.66
C PRO A 667 -19.65 -18.14 4.52
N GLY A 668 -19.00 -19.30 4.32
CA GLY A 668 -19.36 -20.27 3.28
C GLY A 668 -18.92 -19.93 1.86
N LEU A 669 -18.36 -18.74 1.63
CA LEU A 669 -17.88 -18.31 0.32
C LEU A 669 -16.39 -18.65 0.15
N GLU A 670 -16.08 -19.84 -0.38
CA GLU A 670 -14.72 -20.28 -0.67
C GLU A 670 -14.29 -19.85 -2.08
N GLY A 671 -13.04 -19.40 -2.23
CA GLY A 671 -12.41 -19.13 -3.52
C GLY A 671 -12.69 -17.76 -4.13
N ALA A 672 -13.44 -16.87 -3.46
CA ALA A 672 -13.67 -15.50 -3.90
C ALA A 672 -12.38 -14.66 -3.80
N HIS A 673 -12.12 -13.84 -4.81
CA HIS A 673 -10.94 -12.98 -4.88
C HIS A 673 -11.19 -11.60 -4.28
N ILE A 674 -10.18 -11.04 -3.62
CA ILE A 674 -10.25 -9.68 -3.09
C ILE A 674 -9.59 -8.67 -4.03
N ASN A 675 -10.30 -7.58 -4.38
CA ASN A 675 -9.80 -6.43 -5.15
C ASN A 675 -9.01 -6.84 -6.42
N GLY A 676 -9.43 -7.92 -7.11
CA GLY A 676 -8.78 -8.41 -8.32
C GLY A 676 -7.43 -9.12 -8.11
N GLN A 677 -7.03 -9.37 -6.87
CA GLN A 677 -5.81 -10.15 -6.56
C GLN A 677 -6.07 -11.63 -6.83
N LYS A 678 -5.59 -12.16 -7.95
CA LYS A 678 -5.84 -13.54 -8.39
C LYS A 678 -5.33 -14.63 -7.43
N TYR A 679 -4.29 -14.34 -6.67
CA TYR A 679 -3.66 -15.28 -5.72
C TYR A 679 -4.22 -15.17 -4.31
N ASN A 680 -4.92 -14.09 -3.96
CA ASN A 680 -5.47 -13.85 -2.63
C ASN A 680 -6.98 -14.08 -2.66
N ARG A 681 -7.42 -15.16 -2.03
CA ARG A 681 -8.80 -15.63 -2.08
C ARG A 681 -9.28 -16.15 -0.74
N THR A 682 -10.58 -16.15 -0.55
CA THR A 682 -11.22 -16.67 0.67
C THR A 682 -10.93 -18.17 0.85
N ASN A 683 -10.62 -18.55 2.07
CA ASN A 683 -10.40 -19.94 2.48
C ASN A 683 -11.74 -20.70 2.63
N SER A 684 -11.66 -21.98 3.08
CA SER A 684 -12.86 -22.83 3.28
C SER A 684 -13.87 -22.30 4.32
N LYS A 685 -13.48 -21.31 5.15
CA LYS A 685 -14.39 -20.62 6.07
C LYS A 685 -14.99 -19.34 5.46
N GLY A 686 -14.55 -18.94 4.29
CA GLY A 686 -14.92 -17.66 3.67
C GLY A 686 -14.02 -16.48 4.10
N GLN A 687 -12.87 -16.73 4.71
CA GLN A 687 -12.01 -15.70 5.26
C GLN A 687 -10.80 -15.41 4.37
N VAL A 688 -10.45 -14.13 4.24
CA VAL A 688 -9.22 -13.67 3.53
C VAL A 688 -8.63 -12.45 4.24
N VAL A 689 -7.30 -12.35 4.23
CA VAL A 689 -6.58 -11.19 4.74
C VAL A 689 -6.21 -10.28 3.57
N TYR A 690 -6.53 -8.99 3.67
CA TYR A 690 -6.16 -7.96 2.71
C TYR A 690 -5.18 -6.97 3.34
N ASP A 691 -3.95 -6.92 2.83
CA ASP A 691 -2.81 -6.23 3.41
C ASP A 691 -2.52 -4.83 2.83
N LEU A 692 -3.20 -4.43 1.74
CA LEU A 692 -2.98 -3.16 1.06
C LEU A 692 -3.91 -2.05 1.57
N MET A 693 -4.04 -1.93 2.89
CA MET A 693 -4.87 -0.90 3.51
C MET A 693 -4.09 0.41 3.66
N ILE A 694 -4.73 1.52 3.32
CA ILE A 694 -4.18 2.86 3.51
C ILE A 694 -4.74 3.43 4.81
N PRO A 695 -3.90 3.69 5.83
CA PRO A 695 -4.37 4.25 7.09
C PRO A 695 -5.05 5.61 6.92
N HIS A 696 -6.10 5.84 7.70
CA HIS A 696 -6.87 7.09 7.74
C HIS A 696 -7.48 7.51 6.40
N ARG A 697 -7.60 6.58 5.45
CA ARG A 697 -8.19 6.79 4.12
C ARG A 697 -9.31 5.78 3.87
N GLU A 698 -10.18 6.17 2.95
CA GLU A 698 -11.21 5.29 2.42
C GLU A 698 -10.58 4.12 1.65
N ASN A 699 -10.81 2.90 2.10
CA ASN A 699 -10.41 1.67 1.42
C ASN A 699 -11.65 0.94 0.94
N HIS A 700 -11.68 0.65 -0.36
CA HIS A 700 -12.75 -0.13 -0.97
C HIS A 700 -12.35 -1.60 -1.01
N LEU A 701 -13.17 -2.43 -0.38
CA LEU A 701 -12.98 -3.87 -0.30
C LEU A 701 -14.05 -4.55 -1.15
N VAL A 702 -13.64 -5.19 -2.24
CA VAL A 702 -14.54 -5.82 -3.20
C VAL A 702 -14.23 -7.29 -3.30
N LEU A 703 -15.21 -8.15 -2.99
CA LEU A 703 -15.12 -9.59 -3.23
C LEU A 703 -15.67 -9.92 -4.62
N ASP A 704 -14.85 -10.60 -5.42
CA ASP A 704 -15.22 -11.10 -6.74
C ASP A 704 -15.43 -12.61 -6.68
N THR A 705 -16.66 -13.04 -6.98
CA THR A 705 -17.09 -14.44 -6.96
C THR A 705 -16.97 -15.14 -8.32
N ALA A 706 -16.51 -14.46 -9.37
CA ALA A 706 -16.52 -14.97 -10.74
C ALA A 706 -15.80 -16.32 -10.94
N ASN A 707 -14.85 -16.65 -10.07
CA ASN A 707 -14.10 -17.91 -10.11
C ASN A 707 -14.27 -18.73 -8.81
N SER A 708 -15.30 -18.44 -8.03
CA SER A 708 -15.66 -19.22 -6.83
C SER A 708 -16.47 -20.45 -7.24
N GLU A 709 -16.14 -21.62 -6.72
CA GLU A 709 -16.94 -22.84 -6.88
C GLU A 709 -18.05 -22.93 -5.84
N SER A 710 -18.15 -21.96 -4.94
CA SER A 710 -19.16 -21.93 -3.87
C SER A 710 -20.54 -21.62 -4.43
N GLU A 711 -21.55 -22.37 -3.98
CA GLU A 711 -22.98 -22.11 -4.23
C GLU A 711 -23.53 -20.98 -3.33
N THR A 712 -22.70 -20.44 -2.45
CA THR A 712 -23.07 -19.35 -1.53
C THR A 712 -23.30 -18.04 -2.29
N GLU A 713 -24.39 -17.38 -2.02
CA GLU A 713 -24.70 -16.07 -2.60
C GLU A 713 -24.15 -14.96 -1.73
N LEU A 714 -23.50 -13.99 -2.33
CA LEU A 714 -22.99 -12.80 -1.68
C LEU A 714 -24.00 -11.67 -1.79
N GLN A 715 -24.52 -11.20 -0.65
CA GLN A 715 -25.44 -10.07 -0.59
C GLN A 715 -24.65 -8.77 -0.45
N GLY A 716 -24.31 -8.14 -1.58
CA GLY A 716 -23.43 -6.98 -1.62
C GLY A 716 -21.95 -7.38 -1.59
N ASN A 717 -21.24 -7.02 -2.66
CA ASN A 717 -19.87 -7.44 -2.87
C ASN A 717 -18.82 -6.39 -2.47
N ARG A 718 -19.27 -5.23 -1.95
CA ARG A 718 -18.40 -4.09 -1.64
C ARG A 718 -18.62 -3.60 -0.21
N GLN A 719 -17.51 -3.32 0.47
CA GLN A 719 -17.46 -2.67 1.77
C GLN A 719 -16.44 -1.53 1.75
N ILE A 720 -16.66 -0.50 2.56
CA ILE A 720 -15.75 0.65 2.67
C ILE A 720 -15.36 0.82 4.13
N ILE A 721 -14.08 1.01 4.38
CA ILE A 721 -13.55 1.20 5.72
C ILE A 721 -12.34 2.14 5.71
N ALA A 722 -12.13 2.88 6.79
CA ALA A 722 -10.97 3.74 7.00
C ALA A 722 -10.26 3.33 8.30
N PRO A 723 -9.19 2.52 8.24
CA PRO A 723 -8.50 2.02 9.42
C PRO A 723 -7.60 3.08 10.06
N TYR A 724 -7.39 3.00 11.37
CA TYR A 724 -6.22 3.60 12.00
C TYR A 724 -4.94 2.93 11.50
N ARG A 725 -3.82 3.65 11.58
CA ARG A 725 -2.51 3.03 11.36
C ARG A 725 -2.29 1.89 12.36
N GLY A 726 -1.82 0.74 11.87
CA GLY A 726 -1.61 -0.46 12.66
C GLY A 726 -2.89 -1.20 13.08
N ALA A 727 -4.07 -0.78 12.64
CA ALA A 727 -5.32 -1.46 12.95
C ALA A 727 -5.47 -2.78 12.18
N VAL A 728 -6.01 -3.78 12.85
CA VAL A 728 -6.51 -5.01 12.25
C VAL A 728 -8.02 -4.88 12.12
N SER A 729 -8.48 -4.45 10.95
CA SER A 729 -9.91 -4.24 10.70
C SER A 729 -10.63 -5.57 10.44
N TYR A 730 -11.85 -5.71 10.95
CA TYR A 730 -12.72 -6.86 10.64
C TYR A 730 -13.89 -6.39 9.80
N VAL A 731 -14.08 -7.02 8.65
CA VAL A 731 -15.11 -6.64 7.69
C VAL A 731 -15.93 -7.88 7.32
N GLN A 732 -17.19 -7.88 7.72
CA GLN A 732 -18.12 -8.97 7.46
C GLN A 732 -18.94 -8.68 6.21
N PHE A 733 -19.06 -9.68 5.34
CA PHE A 733 -19.98 -9.69 4.20
C PHE A 733 -21.17 -10.59 4.51
N THR A 734 -22.35 -10.15 4.13
CA THR A 734 -23.56 -10.97 4.29
C THR A 734 -23.63 -12.02 3.18
N THR A 735 -23.82 -13.26 3.55
CA THR A 735 -23.90 -14.40 2.64
C THR A 735 -25.17 -15.21 2.88
N ASP A 736 -25.71 -15.79 1.81
CA ASP A 736 -26.75 -16.82 1.88
C ASP A 736 -26.16 -18.18 1.50
N GLN A 737 -26.01 -19.05 2.50
CA GLN A 737 -25.39 -20.37 2.36
C GLN A 737 -26.40 -21.47 2.01
N ARG A 738 -27.70 -21.15 1.97
CA ARG A 738 -28.76 -22.11 1.62
C ARG A 738 -28.51 -22.62 0.19
N LYS A 739 -28.70 -23.92 0.00
CA LYS A 739 -28.44 -24.57 -1.29
C LYS A 739 -29.46 -24.11 -2.34
N PRO A 740 -28.99 -23.64 -3.52
CA PRO A 740 -29.89 -23.27 -4.62
C PRO A 740 -30.41 -24.51 -5.34
N TRP A 741 -31.68 -24.49 -5.71
CA TRP A 741 -32.32 -25.50 -6.52
C TRP A 741 -33.10 -24.86 -7.65
N TYR A 742 -33.05 -25.47 -8.83
CA TYR A 742 -33.75 -25.04 -10.05
C TYR A 742 -34.77 -26.11 -10.42
N ILE A 743 -36.08 -25.83 -10.22
CA ILE A 743 -37.16 -26.81 -10.35
C ILE A 743 -38.07 -26.41 -11.50
N GLN A 744 -38.22 -27.25 -12.50
CA GLN A 744 -39.19 -27.03 -13.56
C GLN A 744 -40.61 -27.41 -13.04
N ALA A 745 -41.55 -26.48 -13.08
CA ALA A 745 -42.91 -26.72 -12.62
C ALA A 745 -43.95 -26.11 -13.56
N LEU A 746 -45.09 -26.78 -13.68
CA LEU A 746 -46.24 -26.33 -14.48
C LEU A 746 -47.53 -26.41 -13.68
N ARG A 747 -48.53 -25.66 -14.09
CA ARG A 747 -49.91 -25.80 -13.57
C ARG A 747 -50.54 -27.14 -13.94
N PRO A 748 -51.65 -27.58 -13.33
CA PRO A 748 -52.31 -28.84 -13.68
C PRO A 748 -52.81 -28.93 -15.11
N ASP A 749 -53.11 -27.79 -15.74
CA ASP A 749 -53.51 -27.67 -17.13
C ASP A 749 -52.35 -27.65 -18.11
N GLY A 750 -51.10 -27.75 -17.61
CA GLY A 750 -49.89 -27.68 -18.42
C GLY A 750 -49.43 -26.26 -18.75
N SER A 751 -50.12 -25.23 -18.33
CA SER A 751 -49.73 -23.84 -18.52
C SER A 751 -48.57 -23.47 -17.57
N PRO A 752 -47.71 -22.52 -17.98
CA PRO A 752 -46.61 -22.07 -17.11
C PRO A 752 -47.13 -21.32 -15.87
N LEU A 753 -46.38 -21.44 -14.79
CA LEU A 753 -46.55 -20.62 -13.60
C LEU A 753 -46.14 -19.17 -13.94
N THR A 754 -46.80 -18.23 -13.30
CA THR A 754 -46.56 -16.81 -13.58
C THR A 754 -45.17 -16.40 -13.06
N PHE A 755 -44.39 -15.78 -13.92
CA PHE A 755 -43.05 -15.28 -13.60
C PHE A 755 -43.10 -14.21 -12.50
N GLY A 756 -42.14 -14.24 -11.55
CA GLY A 756 -42.01 -13.29 -10.43
C GLY A 756 -42.84 -13.65 -9.19
N TYR A 757 -43.70 -14.67 -9.24
CA TYR A 757 -44.43 -15.06 -8.05
C TYR A 757 -43.57 -15.75 -7.00
N ASP A 758 -43.90 -15.53 -5.73
CA ASP A 758 -43.19 -16.10 -4.60
C ASP A 758 -43.36 -17.62 -4.50
N VAL A 759 -42.27 -18.27 -4.11
CA VAL A 759 -42.26 -19.68 -3.70
C VAL A 759 -42.05 -19.72 -2.19
N LEU A 760 -43.03 -20.32 -1.48
CA LEU A 760 -43.04 -20.40 -0.04
C LEU A 760 -42.80 -21.85 0.44
N ASP A 761 -42.22 -22.02 1.60
CA ASP A 761 -42.22 -23.29 2.29
C ASP A 761 -43.65 -23.60 2.86
N LEU A 762 -43.83 -24.77 3.47
CA LEU A 762 -45.12 -25.13 4.09
C LEU A 762 -45.45 -24.28 5.30
N GLN A 763 -44.48 -23.59 5.89
CA GLN A 763 -44.60 -22.64 7.00
C GLN A 763 -44.83 -21.20 6.54
N GLU A 764 -45.00 -20.99 5.23
CA GLU A 764 -45.22 -19.69 4.57
C GLU A 764 -44.03 -18.72 4.59
N ASN A 765 -42.81 -19.21 4.82
CA ASN A 765 -41.63 -18.42 4.61
C ASN A 765 -41.25 -18.37 3.13
N ASN A 766 -40.87 -17.20 2.64
CA ASN A 766 -40.38 -17.08 1.25
C ASN A 766 -39.02 -17.77 1.13
N ILE A 767 -38.93 -18.73 0.23
CA ILE A 767 -37.71 -19.50 -0.06
C ILE A 767 -37.26 -19.34 -1.51
N GLY A 768 -38.00 -18.59 -2.34
CA GLY A 768 -37.63 -18.43 -3.74
C GLY A 768 -38.67 -17.75 -4.60
N VAL A 769 -38.47 -17.81 -5.92
CA VAL A 769 -39.28 -17.12 -6.91
C VAL A 769 -39.46 -17.97 -8.17
N VAL A 770 -40.57 -17.75 -8.88
CA VAL A 770 -40.82 -18.31 -10.21
C VAL A 770 -40.00 -17.55 -11.25
N GLY A 771 -38.99 -18.18 -11.82
CA GLY A 771 -38.13 -17.64 -12.87
C GLY A 771 -38.72 -17.80 -14.27
N GLN A 772 -37.96 -17.42 -15.29
CA GLN A 772 -38.35 -17.55 -16.69
C GLN A 772 -38.66 -19.00 -17.09
N GLY A 773 -39.66 -19.19 -17.94
CA GLY A 773 -40.03 -20.51 -18.44
C GLY A 773 -40.65 -21.41 -17.39
N SER A 774 -41.22 -20.84 -16.31
CA SER A 774 -41.81 -21.61 -15.22
C SER A 774 -40.76 -22.43 -14.42
N ARG A 775 -39.53 -21.95 -14.37
CA ARG A 775 -38.45 -22.54 -13.57
C ARG A 775 -38.42 -21.87 -12.20
N LEU A 776 -38.69 -22.62 -11.16
CA LEU A 776 -38.58 -22.14 -9.79
C LEU A 776 -37.13 -22.08 -9.38
N PHE A 777 -36.70 -20.97 -8.83
CA PHE A 777 -35.43 -20.79 -8.12
C PHE A 777 -35.74 -20.75 -6.62
N ILE A 778 -35.26 -21.73 -5.87
CA ILE A 778 -35.42 -21.77 -4.40
C ILE A 778 -34.08 -21.95 -3.71
N ARG A 779 -33.94 -21.37 -2.51
CA ARG A 779 -32.82 -21.61 -1.61
C ARG A 779 -33.31 -22.20 -0.28
N VAL A 780 -32.79 -23.36 0.08
CA VAL A 780 -33.20 -24.09 1.29
C VAL A 780 -31.98 -24.79 1.92
N ASP A 781 -31.96 -24.90 3.25
CA ASP A 781 -30.96 -25.67 3.97
C ASP A 781 -31.17 -27.18 3.80
N GLU A 782 -32.42 -27.62 3.93
CA GLU A 782 -32.82 -28.99 3.73
C GLU A 782 -33.96 -29.04 2.71
N ILE A 783 -34.07 -30.15 1.97
CA ILE A 783 -35.11 -30.33 0.98
C ILE A 783 -36.47 -30.39 1.70
N PRO A 784 -37.39 -29.42 1.48
CA PRO A 784 -38.70 -29.41 2.10
C PRO A 784 -39.56 -30.56 1.57
N THR A 785 -40.48 -31.04 2.37
CA THR A 785 -41.43 -32.05 1.92
C THR A 785 -42.44 -31.54 0.89
N GLY A 786 -42.56 -30.23 0.78
CA GLY A 786 -43.35 -29.55 -0.25
C GLY A 786 -43.15 -28.07 -0.23
N ILE A 787 -43.53 -27.42 -1.31
CA ILE A 787 -43.49 -25.95 -1.47
C ILE A 787 -44.85 -25.47 -1.96
N LYS A 788 -45.15 -24.23 -1.64
CA LYS A 788 -46.33 -23.51 -2.12
C LYS A 788 -45.89 -22.47 -3.14
N VAL A 789 -46.54 -22.39 -4.27
CA VAL A 789 -46.31 -21.36 -5.28
C VAL A 789 -47.53 -20.47 -5.39
N ALA A 790 -47.35 -19.17 -5.27
CA ALA A 790 -48.43 -18.21 -5.41
C ALA A 790 -48.98 -18.25 -6.85
N LEU A 791 -50.31 -18.26 -6.98
CA LEU A 791 -50.97 -18.24 -8.30
C LEU A 791 -51.69 -16.92 -8.55
N ASN A 792 -52.06 -16.20 -7.47
CA ASN A 792 -52.69 -14.89 -7.51
C ASN A 792 -52.49 -14.19 -6.15
N ASP A 793 -51.93 -12.98 -6.18
CA ASP A 793 -51.63 -12.22 -4.95
C ASP A 793 -52.90 -11.65 -4.30
N GLU A 794 -53.95 -11.34 -5.09
CA GLU A 794 -55.18 -10.75 -4.57
C GLU A 794 -56.07 -11.75 -3.83
N GLN A 795 -55.89 -13.04 -4.06
CA GLN A 795 -56.81 -14.08 -3.53
C GLN A 795 -56.13 -15.08 -2.60
N ASN A 796 -54.87 -14.92 -2.26
CA ASN A 796 -54.06 -15.89 -1.50
C ASN A 796 -54.20 -17.32 -2.04
N LEU A 797 -54.19 -17.47 -3.37
CA LEU A 797 -54.32 -18.72 -4.06
C LEU A 797 -52.95 -19.32 -4.29
N PHE A 798 -52.72 -20.51 -3.76
CA PHE A 798 -51.48 -21.23 -3.91
C PHE A 798 -51.72 -22.59 -4.54
N CYS A 799 -50.75 -23.04 -5.32
CA CYS A 799 -50.62 -24.46 -5.64
C CYS A 799 -49.47 -25.09 -4.90
N THR A 800 -49.49 -26.36 -4.65
CA THR A 800 -48.51 -27.07 -3.86
C THR A 800 -47.73 -28.09 -4.72
N ILE A 801 -46.44 -28.15 -4.54
CA ILE A 801 -45.58 -29.18 -5.10
C ILE A 801 -45.03 -30.01 -3.94
N THR A 802 -45.19 -31.32 -3.97
CA THR A 802 -44.69 -32.25 -2.95
C THR A 802 -43.46 -33.00 -3.46
N PHE A 803 -42.43 -33.12 -2.59
CA PHE A 803 -41.20 -33.84 -2.89
C PHE A 803 -41.14 -35.17 -2.09
N GLN A 804 -40.68 -36.23 -2.74
CA GLN A 804 -40.41 -37.52 -2.08
C GLN A 804 -38.94 -37.60 -1.64
N HIS A 805 -38.54 -36.77 -0.69
CA HIS A 805 -37.20 -36.70 -0.10
C HIS A 805 -36.03 -36.31 -1.06
N VAL A 806 -36.27 -36.16 -2.34
CA VAL A 806 -35.23 -35.77 -3.36
C VAL A 806 -35.91 -34.79 -4.35
N ILE A 807 -35.23 -33.72 -4.66
CA ILE A 807 -35.54 -32.84 -5.79
C ILE A 807 -34.76 -33.36 -7.00
N ASP A 808 -35.47 -33.71 -8.05
CA ASP A 808 -34.87 -34.02 -9.35
C ASP A 808 -35.04 -32.79 -10.26
N GLU A 809 -33.96 -32.07 -10.50
CA GLU A 809 -33.96 -30.87 -11.35
C GLU A 809 -34.29 -31.15 -12.82
N ASN A 810 -34.17 -32.40 -13.27
CA ASN A 810 -34.54 -32.79 -14.63
C ASN A 810 -36.00 -33.18 -14.78
N LYS A 811 -36.75 -33.26 -13.68
CA LYS A 811 -38.16 -33.61 -13.65
C LYS A 811 -39.05 -32.37 -13.68
N THR A 812 -40.06 -32.37 -14.56
CA THR A 812 -41.12 -31.37 -14.52
C THR A 812 -42.16 -31.76 -13.44
N TYR A 813 -42.38 -30.91 -12.48
CA TYR A 813 -43.35 -31.06 -11.40
C TYR A 813 -44.68 -30.42 -11.77
N ILE A 814 -45.76 -30.98 -11.30
CA ILE A 814 -47.10 -30.37 -11.45
C ILE A 814 -47.46 -29.74 -10.10
N CYS A 815 -47.76 -28.44 -10.14
CA CYS A 815 -48.19 -27.68 -8.98
C CYS A 815 -49.71 -27.90 -8.82
N GLN A 816 -50.11 -28.61 -7.80
CA GLN A 816 -51.52 -29.04 -7.56
C GLN A 816 -52.25 -28.17 -6.54
#